data_cb6e9de734b822aa9d370245c1308219
#
_entry.id   cb6e9de734b822aa9d370245c1308219
#
_cell.length_a   1.000
_cell.length_b   1.000
_cell.length_c   1.000
_cell.angle_alpha   90.00
_cell.angle_beta   90.00
_cell.angle_gamma   90.00
#
_symmetry.space_group_name_H-M   'P 1'
#
loop_
_entity.id
_entity.type
_entity.pdbx_description
1 polymer ?
#
loop_
_entity_poly.entity_id
_entity_poly.type
_entity_poly.pdbx_seq_one_letter_code
_entity_poly.pdbx_strand_id
1 'polypeptide(L)'
;MTFRKLLIANRGEIAIRIARAAAAMGLPSVAVYSEDDRDALHPLRTDDAVQLPGTGPRAYLNGAAILAAARAVGADAVHPGYGFLSENAAFARQCAQAGVQFVGPSPHVLDLFGDKARARALAHEAGIPIVSGTLGATTLEEARAFFAALPPSHGMMIKAVAGGGGRGMRAVHDAQAIADAYARCVSEGTATGGGGDVYVEALVPAPRHIEIQIIADARGHVMHLGERECSLQRRHQKLIEIAPSPSLDDALRTRIADAAVTLAKAAGYSGIGTFEFLVENAGAPDATFYFMEANPRVQVEHTVTEMVTGVDLVVTQLALAQGASLTDLGLARPIAPRGHAVQVRINAETLDASGQPHPSTGTLTAFEAPNGPGVRVDTCGYAGYRPNPRFDSLLAKLIVHAPYGTYAQTLAQTYRALCEFRIEGLATNKRLLQDLLRDADVQANAVHTQFLDAKLADLAAGNGEAHPALHATSVTTPDVARATSFLDELPDNAEVLTAPMDGALIQMHSQAGGTVVRGEVLAVIEAMKMEHVVIAPAAGRVLQVCAQSGATVREGQPLAVLQPSDAQHDSAAADAEIDLDHIRPDLQAVIDRHAFGLDANRPDAVARRRKTGQRTARENIDHLCDAGSFIEYGALAIAAQRQRRALDDLIRSTPADGIITGIGTVNGSHFPDQDARCMVLAYDYTVLAGTQGTFNHKKTDRALELAQQWKLPVVLFAEGGGGRPGDTEKLGVSGLDCPTFIHFARLSGLVPTIGIVSGRCFAGNAALLGCADVIIATRDATIGMGGPAMIEGGGLGVYAPEEVGPVSVQAPNGVIDVLVDDETEAV
;
A
#
# COMPACT_ATOMS: atom_id res chain seq x y z
N MET A 1 19.10 -6.05 -26.33
CA MET A 1 20.11 -7.07 -25.92
C MET A 1 19.37 -8.36 -25.69
N THR A 2 19.79 -9.45 -26.32
CA THR A 2 19.18 -10.77 -26.10
C THR A 2 19.71 -11.33 -24.78
N PHE A 3 18.85 -11.47 -23.78
CA PHE A 3 19.19 -12.18 -22.55
C PHE A 3 19.20 -13.71 -22.78
N ARG A 4 19.99 -14.44 -21.99
CA ARG A 4 20.29 -15.87 -22.21
C ARG A 4 19.77 -16.76 -21.11
N LYS A 5 19.45 -16.23 -19.93
CA LYS A 5 18.93 -16.96 -18.78
C LYS A 5 17.94 -16.10 -18.00
N LEU A 6 16.76 -16.65 -17.75
CA LEU A 6 15.65 -15.96 -17.12
C LEU A 6 15.47 -16.39 -15.66
N LEU A 7 15.45 -15.45 -14.73
CA LEU A 7 14.97 -15.70 -13.38
C LEU A 7 13.49 -15.33 -13.28
N ILE A 8 12.67 -16.21 -12.72
CA ILE A 8 11.23 -16.03 -12.54
C ILE A 8 10.98 -15.58 -11.10
N ALA A 9 10.72 -14.28 -10.92
CA ALA A 9 10.52 -13.66 -9.61
C ALA A 9 9.04 -13.72 -9.18
N ASN A 10 8.47 -14.93 -9.22
CA ASN A 10 7.09 -15.18 -8.88
C ASN A 10 6.90 -16.67 -8.49
N ARG A 11 5.66 -17.05 -8.14
CA ARG A 11 5.29 -18.39 -7.70
C ARG A 11 4.00 -18.89 -8.36
N GLY A 12 3.63 -20.12 -8.03
CA GLY A 12 2.34 -20.69 -8.42
C GLY A 12 2.18 -20.89 -9.93
N GLU A 13 0.96 -20.74 -10.42
CA GLU A 13 0.64 -21.03 -11.82
C GLU A 13 1.35 -20.11 -12.80
N ILE A 14 1.52 -18.82 -12.46
CA ILE A 14 2.16 -17.88 -13.36
C ILE A 14 3.67 -18.13 -13.51
N ALA A 15 4.34 -18.59 -12.46
CA ALA A 15 5.74 -19.00 -12.56
C ALA A 15 5.89 -20.20 -13.50
N ILE A 16 4.98 -21.19 -13.41
CA ILE A 16 4.93 -22.33 -14.31
C ILE A 16 4.61 -21.88 -15.75
N ARG A 17 3.69 -20.93 -15.92
CA ARG A 17 3.35 -20.37 -17.24
C ARG A 17 4.54 -19.69 -17.91
N ILE A 18 5.29 -18.89 -17.14
CA ILE A 18 6.51 -18.22 -17.63
C ILE A 18 7.58 -19.24 -17.96
N ALA A 19 7.79 -20.26 -17.11
CA ALA A 19 8.76 -21.33 -17.38
C ALA A 19 8.46 -22.07 -18.69
N ARG A 20 7.17 -22.36 -18.96
CA ARG A 20 6.73 -22.97 -20.23
C ARG A 20 7.00 -22.06 -21.44
N ALA A 21 6.79 -20.75 -21.31
CA ALA A 21 7.10 -19.79 -22.36
C ALA A 21 8.60 -19.69 -22.62
N ALA A 22 9.41 -19.65 -21.56
CA ALA A 22 10.87 -19.66 -21.66
C ALA A 22 11.36 -20.93 -22.35
N ALA A 23 10.85 -22.10 -21.96
CA ALA A 23 11.18 -23.39 -22.60
C ALA A 23 10.81 -23.42 -24.09
N ALA A 24 9.63 -22.88 -24.46
CA ALA A 24 9.21 -22.78 -25.87
C ALA A 24 10.16 -21.90 -26.71
N MET A 25 10.86 -20.95 -26.09
CA MET A 25 11.88 -20.10 -26.71
C MET A 25 13.30 -20.69 -26.62
N GLY A 26 13.47 -21.86 -26.00
CA GLY A 26 14.80 -22.45 -25.73
C GLY A 26 15.60 -21.62 -24.70
N LEU A 27 14.94 -20.87 -23.84
CA LEU A 27 15.56 -19.99 -22.86
C LEU A 27 15.61 -20.68 -21.49
N PRO A 28 16.79 -20.97 -20.91
CA PRO A 28 16.93 -21.53 -19.58
C PRO A 28 16.27 -20.64 -18.52
N SER A 29 15.53 -21.26 -17.59
CA SER A 29 14.76 -20.59 -16.57
C SER A 29 15.11 -21.04 -15.15
N VAL A 30 15.05 -20.11 -14.20
CA VAL A 30 15.31 -20.35 -12.78
C VAL A 30 14.12 -19.84 -11.97
N ALA A 31 13.52 -20.69 -11.15
CA ALA A 31 12.51 -20.25 -10.19
C ALA A 31 13.16 -19.73 -8.91
N VAL A 32 12.48 -18.78 -8.25
CA VAL A 32 12.75 -18.51 -6.84
C VAL A 32 11.59 -19.05 -5.99
N TYR A 33 11.88 -19.45 -4.74
CA TYR A 33 10.85 -19.90 -3.81
C TYR A 33 11.20 -19.51 -2.38
N SER A 34 10.20 -19.22 -1.54
CA SER A 34 10.37 -18.99 -0.09
C SER A 34 10.55 -20.32 0.65
N GLU A 35 11.04 -20.27 1.89
CA GLU A 35 11.28 -21.47 2.71
C GLU A 35 10.03 -22.35 2.88
N ASP A 36 8.85 -21.72 2.99
CA ASP A 36 7.55 -22.37 3.14
C ASP A 36 6.85 -22.72 1.81
N ASP A 37 7.53 -22.50 0.69
CA ASP A 37 7.05 -22.80 -0.67
C ASP A 37 7.93 -23.88 -1.37
N ARG A 38 8.79 -24.54 -0.60
CA ARG A 38 9.73 -25.57 -1.10
C ARG A 38 9.03 -26.70 -1.87
N ASP A 39 7.86 -27.11 -1.41
CA ASP A 39 7.08 -28.21 -1.99
C ASP A 39 6.11 -27.74 -3.07
N ALA A 40 6.15 -26.47 -3.44
CA ALA A 40 5.35 -25.95 -4.53
C ALA A 40 5.82 -26.49 -5.89
N LEU A 41 4.91 -26.53 -6.87
CA LEU A 41 5.20 -27.15 -8.18
C LEU A 41 6.13 -26.31 -9.05
N HIS A 42 6.16 -24.97 -8.89
CA HIS A 42 6.93 -24.12 -9.79
C HIS A 42 8.45 -24.32 -9.74
N PRO A 43 9.11 -24.60 -8.58
CA PRO A 43 10.55 -24.93 -8.59
C PRO A 43 10.89 -26.18 -9.41
N LEU A 44 9.93 -27.12 -9.50
CA LEU A 44 10.11 -28.38 -10.23
C LEU A 44 9.83 -28.24 -11.75
N ARG A 45 9.39 -27.05 -12.18
CA ARG A 45 9.01 -26.76 -13.58
C ARG A 45 9.97 -25.81 -14.29
N THR A 46 11.09 -25.49 -13.68
CA THR A 46 12.18 -24.69 -14.21
C THR A 46 13.46 -25.54 -14.30
N ASP A 47 14.45 -25.06 -15.03
CA ASP A 47 15.73 -25.77 -15.19
C ASP A 47 16.55 -25.75 -13.91
N ASP A 48 16.36 -24.72 -13.06
CA ASP A 48 17.03 -24.57 -11.77
C ASP A 48 16.12 -23.80 -10.80
N ALA A 49 16.40 -23.84 -9.49
CA ALA A 49 15.61 -23.13 -8.50
C ALA A 49 16.47 -22.63 -7.32
N VAL A 50 16.17 -21.44 -6.82
CA VAL A 50 16.88 -20.78 -5.72
C VAL A 50 15.94 -20.46 -4.58
N GLN A 51 16.28 -20.90 -3.37
CA GLN A 51 15.55 -20.54 -2.18
C GLN A 51 15.85 -19.10 -1.77
N LEU A 52 14.78 -18.28 -1.61
CA LEU A 52 14.86 -16.96 -1.00
C LEU A 52 14.86 -17.06 0.53
N PRO A 53 15.55 -16.15 1.24
CA PRO A 53 15.47 -16.10 2.69
C PRO A 53 14.09 -15.63 3.14
N GLY A 54 13.54 -16.30 4.16
CA GLY A 54 12.27 -15.98 4.79
C GLY A 54 11.06 -16.71 4.20
N THR A 55 9.90 -16.44 4.77
CA THR A 55 8.65 -17.13 4.50
C THR A 55 7.57 -16.18 4.00
N GLY A 56 6.57 -16.73 3.30
CA GLY A 56 5.39 -16.01 2.83
C GLY A 56 5.69 -14.90 1.79
N PRO A 57 4.73 -13.98 1.59
CA PRO A 57 4.83 -12.94 0.56
C PRO A 57 6.05 -12.02 0.71
N ARG A 58 6.55 -11.80 1.93
CA ARG A 58 7.71 -10.92 2.17
C ARG A 58 8.99 -11.40 1.49
N ALA A 59 9.17 -12.72 1.32
CA ALA A 59 10.31 -13.26 0.60
C ALA A 59 10.31 -12.81 -0.87
N TYR A 60 9.14 -12.85 -1.52
CA TYR A 60 8.96 -12.44 -2.92
C TYR A 60 8.93 -10.91 -3.13
N LEU A 61 8.80 -10.13 -2.04
CA LEU A 61 8.90 -8.66 -2.06
C LEU A 61 10.32 -8.16 -1.81
N ASN A 62 11.27 -9.05 -1.50
CA ASN A 62 12.66 -8.70 -1.25
C ASN A 62 13.45 -8.61 -2.58
N GLY A 63 13.40 -7.45 -3.23
CA GLY A 63 14.10 -7.23 -4.50
C GLY A 63 15.60 -7.43 -4.43
N ALA A 64 16.25 -7.11 -3.30
CA ALA A 64 17.68 -7.33 -3.11
C ALA A 64 18.03 -8.82 -3.09
N ALA A 65 17.24 -9.65 -2.41
CA ALA A 65 17.45 -11.10 -2.41
C ALA A 65 17.21 -11.72 -3.79
N ILE A 66 16.21 -11.25 -4.52
CA ILE A 66 15.92 -11.69 -5.89
C ILE A 66 17.09 -11.35 -6.83
N LEU A 67 17.64 -10.13 -6.75
CA LEU A 67 18.81 -9.74 -7.54
C LEU A 67 20.08 -10.50 -7.15
N ALA A 68 20.26 -10.80 -5.86
CA ALA A 68 21.36 -11.65 -5.41
C ALA A 68 21.23 -13.08 -5.97
N ALA A 69 20.02 -13.65 -5.98
CA ALA A 69 19.74 -14.94 -6.61
C ALA A 69 20.03 -14.90 -8.12
N ALA A 70 19.57 -13.85 -8.83
CA ALA A 70 19.83 -13.70 -10.26
C ALA A 70 21.34 -13.70 -10.57
N ARG A 71 22.11 -12.95 -9.79
CA ARG A 71 23.59 -12.92 -9.94
C ARG A 71 24.23 -14.27 -9.66
N ALA A 72 23.80 -14.94 -8.60
CA ALA A 72 24.37 -16.22 -8.18
C ALA A 72 24.20 -17.31 -9.25
N VAL A 73 23.10 -17.30 -10.00
CA VAL A 73 22.82 -18.26 -11.06
C VAL A 73 23.18 -17.75 -12.46
N GLY A 74 23.71 -16.54 -12.58
CA GLY A 74 24.06 -15.93 -13.86
C GLY A 74 22.84 -15.61 -14.74
N ALA A 75 21.69 -15.32 -14.15
CA ALA A 75 20.52 -14.86 -14.89
C ALA A 75 20.68 -13.38 -15.28
N ASP A 76 20.46 -13.07 -16.54
CA ASP A 76 20.60 -11.75 -17.14
C ASP A 76 19.23 -11.07 -17.42
N ALA A 77 18.13 -11.76 -17.09
CA ALA A 77 16.79 -11.21 -17.09
C ALA A 77 15.96 -11.69 -15.89
N VAL A 78 14.99 -10.87 -15.48
CA VAL A 78 14.01 -11.18 -14.42
C VAL A 78 12.62 -10.95 -14.94
N HIS A 79 11.76 -11.97 -14.84
CA HIS A 79 10.33 -11.87 -15.14
C HIS A 79 9.52 -11.83 -13.83
N PRO A 80 8.84 -10.73 -13.54
CA PRO A 80 8.12 -10.56 -12.26
C PRO A 80 6.73 -11.22 -12.24
N GLY A 81 6.20 -11.67 -13.38
CA GLY A 81 4.83 -12.16 -13.50
C GLY A 81 3.77 -11.09 -13.22
N TYR A 82 2.84 -11.40 -12.33
CA TYR A 82 1.86 -10.45 -11.78
C TYR A 82 1.89 -10.46 -10.24
N GLY A 83 1.43 -9.37 -9.60
CA GLY A 83 1.56 -9.18 -8.15
C GLY A 83 3.02 -8.96 -7.71
N PHE A 84 3.31 -9.04 -6.42
CA PHE A 84 4.64 -8.84 -5.83
C PHE A 84 5.36 -7.59 -6.38
N LEU A 85 6.46 -7.78 -7.10
CA LEU A 85 7.31 -6.71 -7.65
C LEU A 85 7.00 -6.35 -9.11
N SER A 86 5.94 -6.90 -9.71
CA SER A 86 5.64 -6.71 -11.13
C SER A 86 5.34 -5.26 -11.53
N GLU A 87 4.83 -4.45 -10.60
CA GLU A 87 4.53 -3.03 -10.80
C GLU A 87 5.48 -2.12 -10.02
N ASN A 88 6.58 -2.67 -9.48
CA ASN A 88 7.51 -1.92 -8.65
C ASN A 88 8.60 -1.23 -9.50
N ALA A 89 8.43 0.07 -9.73
CA ALA A 89 9.38 0.87 -10.50
C ALA A 89 10.78 0.94 -9.88
N ALA A 90 10.88 0.94 -8.54
CA ALA A 90 12.16 0.94 -7.83
C ALA A 90 12.92 -0.36 -8.09
N PHE A 91 12.24 -1.51 -8.06
CA PHE A 91 12.84 -2.80 -8.40
C PHE A 91 13.28 -2.86 -9.86
N ALA A 92 12.47 -2.34 -10.79
CA ALA A 92 12.87 -2.26 -12.20
C ALA A 92 14.13 -1.39 -12.41
N ARG A 93 14.27 -0.28 -11.67
CA ARG A 93 15.51 0.53 -11.64
C ARG A 93 16.70 -0.24 -11.06
N GLN A 94 16.50 -0.97 -9.97
CA GLN A 94 17.54 -1.81 -9.38
C GLN A 94 18.01 -2.92 -10.34
N CYS A 95 17.10 -3.54 -11.08
CA CYS A 95 17.44 -4.49 -12.14
C CYS A 95 18.35 -3.84 -13.19
N ALA A 96 17.96 -2.67 -13.72
CA ALA A 96 18.74 -1.95 -14.70
C ALA A 96 20.15 -1.56 -14.18
N GLN A 97 20.24 -1.09 -12.94
CA GLN A 97 21.53 -0.78 -12.29
C GLN A 97 22.41 -2.02 -12.09
N ALA A 98 21.77 -3.18 -11.91
CA ALA A 98 22.45 -4.47 -11.77
C ALA A 98 22.84 -5.10 -13.10
N GLY A 99 22.50 -4.49 -14.25
CA GLY A 99 22.70 -5.06 -15.56
C GLY A 99 21.78 -6.25 -15.87
N VAL A 100 20.65 -6.38 -15.15
CA VAL A 100 19.64 -7.42 -15.31
C VAL A 100 18.42 -6.83 -16.01
N GLN A 101 17.98 -7.43 -17.12
CA GLN A 101 16.82 -6.97 -17.87
C GLN A 101 15.54 -7.26 -17.08
N PHE A 102 14.78 -6.23 -16.72
CA PHE A 102 13.43 -6.39 -16.19
C PHE A 102 12.47 -6.67 -17.35
N VAL A 103 11.75 -7.79 -17.31
CA VAL A 103 10.75 -8.17 -18.32
C VAL A 103 9.42 -7.51 -17.98
N GLY A 104 9.22 -6.32 -18.50
CA GLY A 104 8.09 -5.45 -18.25
C GLY A 104 8.30 -4.07 -18.83
N PRO A 105 7.35 -3.14 -18.61
CA PRO A 105 7.48 -1.76 -19.04
C PRO A 105 8.61 -1.02 -18.34
N SER A 106 8.93 0.17 -18.85
CA SER A 106 9.98 1.03 -18.28
C SER A 106 9.61 1.50 -16.86
N PRO A 107 10.60 1.82 -15.99
CA PRO A 107 10.32 2.38 -14.68
C PRO A 107 9.43 3.63 -14.70
N HIS A 108 9.54 4.44 -15.75
CA HIS A 108 8.69 5.62 -15.93
C HIS A 108 7.21 5.24 -16.10
N VAL A 109 6.92 4.24 -16.93
CA VAL A 109 5.56 3.73 -17.14
C VAL A 109 5.00 3.08 -15.88
N LEU A 110 5.85 2.35 -15.13
CA LEU A 110 5.47 1.77 -13.85
C LEU A 110 5.14 2.85 -12.80
N ASP A 111 5.94 3.92 -12.70
CA ASP A 111 5.66 5.06 -11.81
C ASP A 111 4.39 5.81 -12.23
N LEU A 112 4.15 5.95 -13.54
CA LEU A 112 2.99 6.65 -14.08
C LEU A 112 1.69 5.92 -13.74
N PHE A 113 1.60 4.63 -14.04
CA PHE A 113 0.39 3.84 -13.82
C PHE A 113 0.26 3.29 -12.40
N GLY A 114 1.34 3.28 -11.63
CA GLY A 114 1.31 3.01 -10.19
C GLY A 114 0.66 4.12 -9.36
N ASP A 115 0.57 5.31 -9.91
CA ASP A 115 -0.11 6.47 -9.33
C ASP A 115 -1.44 6.70 -10.05
N LYS A 116 -2.55 6.36 -9.38
CA LYS A 116 -3.90 6.46 -9.98
C LYS A 116 -4.28 7.89 -10.35
N ALA A 117 -3.82 8.90 -9.62
CA ALA A 117 -4.10 10.30 -9.93
C ALA A 117 -3.38 10.72 -11.22
N ARG A 118 -2.11 10.33 -11.38
CA ARG A 118 -1.34 10.60 -12.59
C ARG A 118 -1.90 9.85 -13.80
N ALA A 119 -2.31 8.60 -13.65
CA ALA A 119 -2.94 7.83 -14.70
C ALA A 119 -4.26 8.47 -15.19
N ARG A 120 -5.09 8.95 -14.25
CA ARG A 120 -6.33 9.67 -14.56
C ARG A 120 -6.06 11.03 -15.23
N ALA A 121 -5.05 11.78 -14.77
CA ALA A 121 -4.65 13.03 -15.39
C ALA A 121 -4.24 12.83 -16.85
N LEU A 122 -3.41 11.80 -17.12
CA LEU A 122 -3.03 11.43 -18.49
C LEU A 122 -4.25 11.07 -19.35
N ALA A 123 -5.21 10.31 -18.80
CA ALA A 123 -6.43 9.96 -19.53
C ALA A 123 -7.25 11.20 -19.87
N HIS A 124 -7.41 12.12 -18.93
CA HIS A 124 -8.11 13.37 -19.13
C HIS A 124 -7.41 14.25 -20.20
N GLU A 125 -6.09 14.39 -20.11
CA GLU A 125 -5.29 15.15 -21.10
C GLU A 125 -5.37 14.53 -22.51
N ALA A 126 -5.48 13.21 -22.59
CA ALA A 126 -5.67 12.49 -23.85
C ALA A 126 -7.12 12.51 -24.36
N GLY A 127 -8.03 13.21 -23.67
CA GLY A 127 -9.45 13.31 -24.05
C GLY A 127 -10.25 12.02 -23.82
N ILE A 128 -9.77 11.13 -22.96
CA ILE A 128 -10.44 9.86 -22.66
C ILE A 128 -11.36 10.06 -21.46
N PRO A 129 -12.62 9.62 -21.55
CA PRO A 129 -13.54 9.74 -20.43
C PRO A 129 -13.03 9.08 -19.16
N ILE A 130 -13.10 9.79 -18.04
CA ILE A 130 -12.86 9.30 -16.70
C ILE A 130 -14.11 9.47 -15.84
N VAL A 131 -14.27 8.64 -14.82
CA VAL A 131 -15.37 8.82 -13.87
C VAL A 131 -15.25 10.20 -13.23
N SER A 132 -16.37 10.92 -13.11
CA SER A 132 -16.39 12.22 -12.42
C SER A 132 -15.83 12.08 -11.01
N GLY A 133 -14.85 12.91 -10.66
CA GLY A 133 -14.15 12.80 -9.38
C GLY A 133 -13.04 13.83 -9.24
N THR A 134 -12.33 13.77 -8.13
CA THR A 134 -11.17 14.63 -7.89
C THR A 134 -9.94 14.08 -8.65
N LEU A 135 -9.06 14.98 -9.06
CA LEU A 135 -7.83 14.63 -9.80
C LEU A 135 -6.61 14.44 -8.89
N GLY A 136 -6.75 14.61 -7.58
CA GLY A 136 -5.65 14.52 -6.62
C GLY A 136 -6.14 14.20 -5.22
N ALA A 137 -5.23 14.32 -4.25
CA ALA A 137 -5.55 14.15 -2.85
C ALA A 137 -6.74 15.04 -2.44
N THR A 138 -7.69 14.45 -1.74
CA THR A 138 -8.98 15.07 -1.42
C THR A 138 -9.15 15.07 0.08
N THR A 139 -9.47 16.20 0.66
CA THR A 139 -9.80 16.33 2.08
C THR A 139 -11.19 15.76 2.40
N LEU A 140 -11.46 15.52 3.67
CA LEU A 140 -12.80 15.07 4.11
C LEU A 140 -13.90 16.08 3.75
N GLU A 141 -13.61 17.38 3.82
CA GLU A 141 -14.56 18.44 3.47
C GLU A 141 -14.86 18.48 1.98
N GLU A 142 -13.83 18.36 1.15
CA GLU A 142 -13.99 18.25 -0.30
C GLU A 142 -14.76 16.99 -0.69
N ALA A 143 -14.52 15.86 -0.01
CA ALA A 143 -15.27 14.62 -0.22
C ALA A 143 -16.76 14.80 0.12
N ARG A 144 -17.09 15.51 1.20
CA ARG A 144 -18.48 15.85 1.56
C ARG A 144 -19.12 16.79 0.54
N ALA A 145 -18.39 17.81 0.12
CA ALA A 145 -18.86 18.74 -0.92
C ALA A 145 -19.12 18.04 -2.25
N PHE A 146 -18.20 17.13 -2.64
CA PHE A 146 -18.37 16.33 -3.85
C PHE A 146 -19.61 15.42 -3.75
N PHE A 147 -19.80 14.72 -2.64
CA PHE A 147 -20.97 13.87 -2.42
C PHE A 147 -22.28 14.68 -2.48
N ALA A 148 -22.32 15.85 -1.87
CA ALA A 148 -23.49 16.72 -1.88
C ALA A 148 -23.84 17.26 -3.28
N ALA A 149 -22.86 17.35 -4.19
CA ALA A 149 -23.05 17.76 -5.57
C ALA A 149 -23.51 16.63 -6.50
N LEU A 150 -23.43 15.36 -6.06
CA LEU A 150 -23.90 14.23 -6.86
C LEU A 150 -25.43 14.19 -6.92
N PRO A 151 -26.02 13.62 -8.01
CA PRO A 151 -27.44 13.34 -8.07
C PRO A 151 -27.87 12.46 -6.88
N PRO A 152 -29.06 12.63 -6.32
CA PRO A 152 -29.50 11.91 -5.10
C PRO A 152 -29.49 10.38 -5.18
N SER A 153 -29.52 9.82 -6.39
CA SER A 153 -29.45 8.37 -6.64
C SER A 153 -28.04 7.82 -6.79
N HIS A 154 -27.01 8.72 -6.80
CA HIS A 154 -25.63 8.32 -7.02
C HIS A 154 -24.89 8.22 -5.70
N GLY A 155 -24.09 7.16 -5.56
CA GLY A 155 -23.11 7.03 -4.48
C GLY A 155 -21.76 7.63 -4.85
N MET A 156 -20.87 7.63 -3.90
CA MET A 156 -19.47 8.04 -4.06
C MET A 156 -18.54 6.88 -3.70
N MET A 157 -17.47 6.72 -4.44
CA MET A 157 -16.37 5.82 -4.11
C MET A 157 -15.20 6.63 -3.55
N ILE A 158 -14.74 6.30 -2.35
CA ILE A 158 -13.50 6.83 -1.76
C ILE A 158 -12.39 5.82 -2.03
N LYS A 159 -11.26 6.27 -2.57
CA LYS A 159 -10.14 5.40 -2.96
C LYS A 159 -8.82 5.95 -2.42
N ALA A 160 -7.98 5.09 -1.85
CA ALA A 160 -6.60 5.44 -1.55
C ALA A 160 -5.82 5.64 -2.87
N VAL A 161 -5.00 6.70 -2.94
CA VAL A 161 -4.15 7.01 -4.11
C VAL A 161 -3.14 5.88 -4.31
N ALA A 162 -2.51 5.41 -3.25
CA ALA A 162 -1.63 4.25 -3.25
C ALA A 162 -2.41 3.02 -2.74
N GLY A 163 -3.03 2.28 -3.64
CA GLY A 163 -3.78 1.07 -3.31
C GLY A 163 -4.04 0.23 -4.55
N GLY A 164 -4.12 -1.09 -4.40
CA GLY A 164 -4.37 -2.03 -5.48
C GLY A 164 -5.15 -3.25 -5.00
N GLY A 165 -5.76 -4.00 -5.93
CA GLY A 165 -6.47 -5.24 -5.62
C GLY A 165 -7.71 -5.07 -4.73
N GLY A 166 -8.43 -3.95 -4.85
CA GLY A 166 -9.67 -3.70 -4.10
C GLY A 166 -9.48 -3.19 -2.68
N ARG A 167 -8.24 -2.97 -2.21
CA ARG A 167 -7.94 -2.40 -0.88
C ARG A 167 -7.94 -0.88 -0.91
N GLY A 168 -8.33 -0.26 0.19
CA GLY A 168 -8.41 1.20 0.29
C GLY A 168 -9.54 1.79 -0.55
N MET A 169 -10.60 1.04 -0.83
CA MET A 169 -11.78 1.51 -1.56
C MET A 169 -13.06 1.29 -0.76
N ARG A 170 -13.92 2.31 -0.70
CA ARG A 170 -15.20 2.26 0.00
C ARG A 170 -16.29 2.98 -0.79
N ALA A 171 -17.37 2.26 -1.07
CA ALA A 171 -18.58 2.85 -1.61
C ALA A 171 -19.38 3.51 -0.47
N VAL A 172 -19.87 4.71 -0.72
CA VAL A 172 -20.67 5.50 0.22
C VAL A 172 -21.96 5.92 -0.47
N HIS A 173 -23.10 5.57 0.14
CA HIS A 173 -24.42 5.90 -0.34
C HIS A 173 -25.16 6.86 0.62
N ASP A 174 -24.59 7.12 1.80
CA ASP A 174 -25.13 7.99 2.82
C ASP A 174 -24.07 8.99 3.30
N ALA A 175 -24.46 10.26 3.40
CA ALA A 175 -23.58 11.33 3.85
C ALA A 175 -23.00 11.09 5.26
N GLN A 176 -23.73 10.38 6.13
CA GLN A 176 -23.28 10.06 7.48
C GLN A 176 -22.11 9.07 7.51
N ALA A 177 -22.03 8.19 6.51
CA ALA A 177 -20.97 7.19 6.38
C ALA A 177 -19.65 7.74 5.83
N ILE A 178 -19.62 8.98 5.29
CA ILE A 178 -18.44 9.53 4.61
C ILE A 178 -17.23 9.58 5.53
N ALA A 179 -17.38 10.08 6.76
CA ALA A 179 -16.26 10.29 7.66
C ALA A 179 -15.57 8.96 8.03
N ASP A 180 -16.35 7.93 8.36
CA ASP A 180 -15.83 6.61 8.70
C ASP A 180 -15.18 5.93 7.50
N ALA A 181 -15.82 5.99 6.33
CA ALA A 181 -15.28 5.43 5.10
C ALA A 181 -13.97 6.11 4.70
N TYR A 182 -13.90 7.43 4.83
CA TYR A 182 -12.71 8.24 4.57
C TYR A 182 -11.55 7.84 5.49
N ALA A 183 -11.79 7.80 6.80
CA ALA A 183 -10.76 7.46 7.79
C ALA A 183 -10.19 6.05 7.56
N ARG A 184 -11.05 5.07 7.23
CA ARG A 184 -10.62 3.70 6.92
C ARG A 184 -9.78 3.65 5.63
N CYS A 185 -10.17 4.37 4.57
CA CYS A 185 -9.37 4.42 3.34
C CYS A 185 -7.98 5.04 3.57
N VAL A 186 -7.88 6.10 4.39
CA VAL A 186 -6.61 6.71 4.80
C VAL A 186 -5.75 5.71 5.57
N SER A 187 -6.32 5.00 6.55
CA SER A 187 -5.61 4.00 7.36
C SER A 187 -5.06 2.87 6.50
N GLU A 188 -5.89 2.30 5.61
CA GLU A 188 -5.48 1.21 4.71
C GLU A 188 -4.43 1.67 3.69
N GLY A 189 -4.54 2.91 3.18
CA GLY A 189 -3.55 3.51 2.28
C GLY A 189 -2.19 3.69 2.96
N THR A 190 -2.18 4.09 4.22
CA THR A 190 -0.96 4.23 5.03
C THR A 190 -0.31 2.87 5.31
N ALA A 191 -1.10 1.86 5.64
CA ALA A 191 -0.62 0.50 5.91
C ALA A 191 0.06 -0.16 4.70
N THR A 192 -0.29 0.25 3.48
CA THR A 192 0.33 -0.24 2.23
C THR A 192 1.59 0.52 1.82
N GLY A 193 2.08 1.47 2.66
CA GLY A 193 3.27 2.28 2.38
C GLY A 193 3.02 3.50 1.50
N GLY A 194 1.76 3.83 1.21
CA GLY A 194 1.32 5.07 0.61
C GLY A 194 1.07 6.15 1.67
N GLY A 195 1.13 7.41 1.30
CA GLY A 195 1.03 8.56 2.21
C GLY A 195 -0.35 8.82 2.85
N GLY A 196 -1.30 7.87 2.78
CA GLY A 196 -2.65 8.06 3.33
C GLY A 196 -3.56 8.97 2.48
N ASP A 197 -3.08 9.46 1.35
CA ASP A 197 -3.87 10.29 0.45
C ASP A 197 -5.02 9.48 -0.18
N VAL A 198 -6.18 10.10 -0.24
CA VAL A 198 -7.37 9.53 -0.88
C VAL A 198 -7.91 10.48 -1.94
N TYR A 199 -8.63 9.95 -2.92
CA TYR A 199 -9.42 10.71 -3.87
C TYR A 199 -10.83 10.15 -3.94
N VAL A 200 -11.76 10.90 -4.51
CA VAL A 200 -13.17 10.50 -4.61
C VAL A 200 -13.65 10.49 -6.05
N GLU A 201 -14.56 9.56 -6.35
CA GLU A 201 -15.21 9.42 -7.64
C GLU A 201 -16.70 9.17 -7.47
N ALA A 202 -17.50 9.58 -8.44
CA ALA A 202 -18.90 9.15 -8.51
C ALA A 202 -18.96 7.60 -8.65
N LEU A 203 -19.90 6.97 -7.99
CA LEU A 203 -20.14 5.55 -8.16
C LEU A 203 -20.95 5.34 -9.45
N VAL A 204 -20.38 4.63 -10.40
CA VAL A 204 -21.08 4.25 -11.62
C VAL A 204 -22.09 3.15 -11.27
N PRO A 205 -23.40 3.31 -11.58
CA PRO A 205 -24.39 2.30 -11.25
C PRO A 205 -24.24 1.04 -12.12
N ALA A 206 -24.14 -0.12 -11.50
CA ALA A 206 -24.10 -1.43 -12.16
C ALA A 206 -23.22 -1.48 -13.42
N PRO A 207 -21.95 -1.00 -13.39
CA PRO A 207 -21.12 -0.94 -14.59
C PRO A 207 -20.64 -2.34 -14.99
N ARG A 208 -20.32 -2.51 -16.27
CA ARG A 208 -19.49 -3.62 -16.73
C ARG A 208 -18.02 -3.29 -16.56
N HIS A 209 -17.22 -4.30 -16.32
CA HIS A 209 -15.77 -4.20 -16.28
C HIS A 209 -15.19 -4.78 -17.56
N ILE A 210 -14.72 -3.92 -18.44
CA ILE A 210 -14.10 -4.25 -19.72
C ILE A 210 -12.63 -3.85 -19.68
N GLU A 211 -11.78 -4.72 -20.18
CA GLU A 211 -10.35 -4.43 -20.22
C GLU A 211 -9.74 -4.74 -21.59
N ILE A 212 -8.78 -3.92 -22.02
CA ILE A 212 -8.15 -4.05 -23.33
C ILE A 212 -6.72 -4.56 -23.16
N GLN A 213 -6.38 -5.64 -23.87
CA GLN A 213 -5.01 -6.14 -23.94
C GLN A 213 -4.18 -5.30 -24.89
N ILE A 214 -3.15 -4.62 -24.38
CA ILE A 214 -2.19 -3.85 -25.16
C ILE A 214 -0.89 -4.62 -25.30
N ILE A 215 -0.30 -4.51 -26.48
CA ILE A 215 1.08 -4.90 -26.81
C ILE A 215 1.78 -3.72 -27.50
N ALA A 216 3.04 -3.45 -27.14
CA ALA A 216 3.80 -2.34 -27.68
C ALA A 216 5.29 -2.68 -27.79
N ASP A 217 5.94 -2.28 -28.88
CA ASP A 217 7.38 -2.46 -29.05
C ASP A 217 8.19 -1.21 -28.62
N ALA A 218 9.49 -1.36 -28.51
CA ALA A 218 10.39 -0.26 -28.15
C ALA A 218 10.53 0.82 -29.24
N ARG A 219 9.92 0.62 -30.42
CA ARG A 219 9.93 1.57 -31.55
C ARG A 219 8.70 2.48 -31.54
N GLY A 220 7.79 2.30 -30.54
CA GLY A 220 6.58 3.11 -30.40
C GLY A 220 5.37 2.58 -31.17
N HIS A 221 5.44 1.38 -31.76
CA HIS A 221 4.25 0.76 -32.31
C HIS A 221 3.42 0.17 -31.18
N VAL A 222 2.16 0.53 -31.12
CA VAL A 222 1.18 0.10 -30.12
C VAL A 222 -0.01 -0.54 -30.81
N MET A 223 -0.46 -1.68 -30.31
CA MET A 223 -1.60 -2.42 -30.81
C MET A 223 -2.40 -3.06 -29.67
N HIS A 224 -3.66 -3.34 -29.90
CA HIS A 224 -4.51 -4.11 -28.99
C HIS A 224 -4.80 -5.52 -29.54
N LEU A 225 -5.09 -6.46 -28.65
CA LEU A 225 -5.51 -7.83 -28.95
C LEU A 225 -6.96 -8.11 -28.52
N GLY A 226 -7.79 -7.07 -28.56
CA GLY A 226 -9.20 -7.15 -28.16
C GLY A 226 -9.41 -6.98 -26.66
N GLU A 227 -10.66 -7.14 -26.28
CA GLU A 227 -11.14 -6.95 -24.93
C GLU A 227 -11.40 -8.25 -24.20
N ARG A 228 -11.48 -8.14 -22.88
CA ARG A 228 -12.02 -9.13 -21.95
C ARG A 228 -13.15 -8.54 -21.13
N GLU A 229 -14.18 -9.30 -20.92
CA GLU A 229 -15.29 -9.02 -19.99
C GLU A 229 -14.95 -9.62 -18.62
N CYS A 230 -14.87 -8.78 -17.59
CA CYS A 230 -14.48 -9.14 -16.23
C CYS A 230 -15.54 -8.76 -15.18
N SER A 231 -16.79 -8.60 -15.57
CA SER A 231 -17.88 -8.14 -14.71
C SER A 231 -18.31 -9.17 -13.67
N LEU A 232 -18.06 -10.48 -13.90
CA LEU A 232 -18.33 -11.53 -12.92
C LEU A 232 -17.24 -11.58 -11.86
N GLN A 233 -17.39 -10.72 -10.84
CA GLN A 233 -16.45 -10.56 -9.75
C GLN A 233 -17.17 -10.52 -8.40
N ARG A 234 -16.47 -10.90 -7.35
CA ARG A 234 -16.92 -10.85 -5.98
C ARG A 234 -16.02 -9.87 -5.22
N ARG A 235 -16.58 -8.79 -4.69
CA ARG A 235 -15.80 -7.77 -3.94
C ARG A 235 -14.53 -7.35 -4.68
N HIS A 236 -14.67 -7.03 -5.96
CA HIS A 236 -13.57 -6.65 -6.86
C HIS A 236 -12.56 -7.77 -7.18
N GLN A 237 -12.83 -9.04 -6.81
CA GLN A 237 -12.05 -10.20 -7.23
C GLN A 237 -12.75 -10.88 -8.39
N LYS A 238 -12.12 -10.91 -9.55
CA LYS A 238 -12.61 -11.56 -10.77
C LYS A 238 -12.72 -13.06 -10.54
N LEU A 239 -13.84 -13.70 -10.95
CA LEU A 239 -14.08 -15.14 -10.84
C LEU A 239 -14.27 -15.81 -12.19
N ILE A 240 -14.90 -15.12 -13.13
CA ILE A 240 -15.13 -15.59 -14.49
C ILE A 240 -14.77 -14.46 -15.45
N GLU A 241 -13.93 -14.74 -16.43
CA GLU A 241 -13.50 -13.81 -17.46
C GLU A 241 -13.82 -14.38 -18.84
N ILE A 242 -14.21 -13.51 -19.76
CA ILE A 242 -14.74 -13.87 -21.08
C ILE A 242 -14.03 -13.04 -22.15
N ALA A 243 -13.70 -13.65 -23.28
CA ALA A 243 -13.22 -12.96 -24.47
C ALA A 243 -13.81 -13.56 -25.74
N PRO A 244 -14.22 -12.71 -26.72
CA PRO A 244 -14.55 -11.29 -26.56
C PRO A 244 -15.81 -11.09 -25.72
N SER A 245 -16.08 -9.85 -25.26
CA SER A 245 -17.32 -9.53 -24.55
C SER A 245 -18.54 -9.72 -25.43
N PRO A 246 -19.54 -10.53 -25.00
CA PRO A 246 -20.75 -10.75 -25.80
C PRO A 246 -21.69 -9.53 -25.87
N SER A 247 -21.52 -8.57 -24.96
CA SER A 247 -22.44 -7.43 -24.79
C SER A 247 -21.98 -6.13 -25.44
N LEU A 248 -20.78 -6.09 -26.01
CA LEU A 248 -20.27 -4.91 -26.71
C LEU A 248 -20.62 -4.98 -28.20
N ASP A 249 -21.23 -3.93 -28.72
CA ASP A 249 -21.29 -3.72 -30.15
C ASP A 249 -19.92 -3.29 -30.72
N ASP A 250 -19.77 -3.40 -32.04
CA ASP A 250 -18.49 -3.13 -32.70
C ASP A 250 -18.06 -1.66 -32.59
N ALA A 251 -19.01 -0.73 -32.53
CA ALA A 251 -18.71 0.69 -32.44
C ALA A 251 -18.13 1.04 -31.04
N LEU A 252 -18.77 0.55 -29.98
CA LEU A 252 -18.30 0.74 -28.61
C LEU A 252 -16.97 0.01 -28.37
N ARG A 253 -16.85 -1.23 -28.87
CA ARG A 253 -15.60 -2.02 -28.82
C ARG A 253 -14.44 -1.26 -29.42
N THR A 254 -14.63 -0.66 -30.61
CA THR A 254 -13.61 0.12 -31.31
C THR A 254 -13.23 1.36 -30.51
N ARG A 255 -14.22 2.10 -29.99
CA ARG A 255 -13.97 3.32 -29.20
C ARG A 255 -13.14 3.02 -27.93
N ILE A 256 -13.43 1.95 -27.22
CA ILE A 256 -12.69 1.55 -26.00
C ILE A 256 -11.27 1.12 -26.38
N ALA A 257 -11.12 0.32 -27.45
CA ALA A 257 -9.82 -0.13 -27.93
C ALA A 257 -8.94 1.03 -28.38
N ASP A 258 -9.49 1.99 -29.12
CA ASP A 258 -8.78 3.20 -29.56
C ASP A 258 -8.35 4.07 -28.36
N ALA A 259 -9.20 4.18 -27.35
CA ALA A 259 -8.86 4.88 -26.11
C ALA A 259 -7.66 4.23 -25.41
N ALA A 260 -7.64 2.90 -25.28
CA ALA A 260 -6.52 2.16 -24.69
C ALA A 260 -5.21 2.35 -25.49
N VAL A 261 -5.28 2.28 -26.82
CA VAL A 261 -4.13 2.51 -27.71
C VAL A 261 -3.63 3.96 -27.58
N THR A 262 -4.53 4.92 -27.49
CA THR A 262 -4.19 6.35 -27.33
C THR A 262 -3.47 6.59 -26.02
N LEU A 263 -3.97 6.02 -24.90
CA LEU A 263 -3.30 6.10 -23.59
C LEU A 263 -1.92 5.45 -23.60
N ALA A 264 -1.81 4.27 -24.19
CA ALA A 264 -0.55 3.56 -24.25
C ALA A 264 0.50 4.34 -25.06
N LYS A 265 0.10 4.98 -26.17
CA LYS A 265 0.98 5.89 -26.95
C LYS A 265 1.39 7.12 -26.15
N ALA A 266 0.44 7.77 -25.48
CA ALA A 266 0.71 8.95 -24.66
C ALA A 266 1.67 8.67 -23.52
N ALA A 267 1.60 7.46 -22.93
CA ALA A 267 2.51 6.98 -21.87
C ALA A 267 3.89 6.54 -22.39
N GLY A 268 4.12 6.44 -23.69
CA GLY A 268 5.34 5.83 -24.24
C GLY A 268 5.49 4.36 -23.84
N TYR A 269 4.37 3.62 -23.88
CA TYR A 269 4.30 2.24 -23.40
C TYR A 269 5.16 1.30 -24.24
N SER A 270 5.81 0.30 -23.57
CA SER A 270 6.50 -0.81 -24.21
C SER A 270 6.29 -2.10 -23.40
N GLY A 271 6.17 -3.23 -24.06
CA GLY A 271 5.83 -4.53 -23.46
C GLY A 271 4.34 -4.85 -23.60
N ILE A 272 3.82 -5.69 -22.70
CA ILE A 272 2.39 -6.01 -22.63
C ILE A 272 1.76 -5.34 -21.42
N GLY A 273 0.49 -4.98 -21.53
CA GLY A 273 -0.28 -4.40 -20.42
C GLY A 273 -1.77 -4.43 -20.70
N THR A 274 -2.54 -4.08 -19.69
CA THR A 274 -3.99 -4.09 -19.74
C THR A 274 -4.53 -2.74 -19.27
N PHE A 275 -5.47 -2.19 -20.02
CA PHE A 275 -6.16 -0.95 -19.70
C PHE A 275 -7.61 -1.27 -19.38
N GLU A 276 -8.05 -0.91 -18.18
CA GLU A 276 -9.35 -1.29 -17.62
C GLU A 276 -10.34 -0.14 -17.68
N PHE A 277 -11.57 -0.45 -18.06
CA PHE A 277 -12.66 0.50 -18.24
C PHE A 277 -13.94 0.03 -17.56
N LEU A 278 -14.69 0.99 -17.03
CA LEU A 278 -16.08 0.78 -16.63
C LEU A 278 -16.98 1.17 -17.81
N VAL A 279 -17.92 0.31 -18.15
CA VAL A 279 -18.90 0.56 -19.22
C VAL A 279 -20.29 0.64 -18.60
N GLU A 280 -20.95 1.73 -18.86
CA GLU A 280 -22.31 2.02 -18.42
C GLU A 280 -23.28 1.83 -19.60
N ASN A 281 -24.45 1.27 -19.35
CA ASN A 281 -25.52 1.02 -20.34
C ASN A 281 -25.05 0.21 -21.57
N ALA A 282 -24.17 -0.76 -21.40
CA ALA A 282 -23.70 -1.61 -22.49
C ALA A 282 -24.89 -2.23 -23.26
N GLY A 283 -24.84 -2.11 -24.61
CA GLY A 283 -25.92 -2.56 -25.47
C GLY A 283 -27.01 -1.50 -25.75
N ALA A 284 -26.96 -0.33 -25.11
CA ALA A 284 -27.83 0.79 -25.40
C ALA A 284 -27.13 1.80 -26.34
N PRO A 285 -27.90 2.61 -27.14
CA PRO A 285 -27.32 3.61 -28.05
C PRO A 285 -26.51 4.72 -27.34
N ASP A 286 -26.76 4.95 -26.05
CA ASP A 286 -26.10 5.93 -25.19
C ASP A 286 -24.99 5.31 -24.32
N ALA A 287 -24.52 4.11 -24.65
CA ALA A 287 -23.45 3.43 -23.91
C ALA A 287 -22.18 4.30 -23.80
N THR A 288 -21.74 4.49 -22.57
CA THR A 288 -20.55 5.27 -22.23
C THR A 288 -19.51 4.37 -21.56
N PHE A 289 -18.25 4.82 -21.60
CA PHE A 289 -17.17 4.13 -20.91
C PHE A 289 -16.26 5.13 -20.21
N TYR A 290 -15.61 4.67 -19.15
CA TYR A 290 -14.69 5.48 -18.35
C TYR A 290 -13.41 4.70 -18.09
N PHE A 291 -12.26 5.32 -18.30
CA PHE A 291 -10.98 4.73 -17.90
C PHE A 291 -10.93 4.57 -16.39
N MET A 292 -10.54 3.38 -15.92
CA MET A 292 -10.44 3.03 -14.51
C MET A 292 -8.98 3.00 -14.05
N GLU A 293 -8.19 2.10 -14.64
CA GLU A 293 -6.75 1.95 -14.34
C GLU A 293 -6.02 1.23 -15.48
N ALA A 294 -4.69 1.26 -15.43
CA ALA A 294 -3.87 0.43 -16.29
C ALA A 294 -2.96 -0.47 -15.44
N ASN A 295 -2.86 -1.73 -15.84
CA ASN A 295 -1.98 -2.71 -15.21
C ASN A 295 -0.79 -2.98 -16.13
N PRO A 296 0.40 -2.41 -15.85
CA PRO A 296 1.58 -2.49 -16.71
C PRO A 296 2.33 -3.82 -16.57
N ARG A 297 1.62 -4.92 -16.76
CA ARG A 297 2.09 -6.31 -16.61
C ARG A 297 1.16 -7.32 -17.29
N VAL A 298 1.54 -8.59 -17.28
CA VAL A 298 0.62 -9.69 -17.60
C VAL A 298 -0.49 -9.78 -16.55
N GLN A 299 -1.72 -10.08 -16.98
CA GLN A 299 -2.88 -10.30 -16.13
C GLN A 299 -3.13 -11.79 -15.88
N VAL A 300 -3.87 -12.15 -14.81
CA VAL A 300 -4.28 -13.53 -14.53
C VAL A 300 -5.09 -14.10 -15.70
N GLU A 301 -5.99 -13.29 -16.26
CA GLU A 301 -6.94 -13.58 -17.32
C GLU A 301 -6.38 -13.43 -18.75
N HIS A 302 -5.07 -13.23 -18.91
CA HIS A 302 -4.44 -13.15 -20.24
C HIS A 302 -4.76 -14.35 -21.15
N THR A 303 -5.05 -15.47 -20.56
CA THR A 303 -5.29 -16.76 -21.23
C THR A 303 -6.49 -16.76 -22.16
N VAL A 304 -7.59 -16.04 -21.83
CA VAL A 304 -8.76 -15.98 -22.75
C VAL A 304 -8.44 -15.21 -24.01
N THR A 305 -7.59 -14.16 -23.93
CA THR A 305 -7.08 -13.45 -25.10
C THR A 305 -6.20 -14.36 -25.95
N GLU A 306 -5.30 -15.12 -25.31
CA GLU A 306 -4.45 -16.09 -26.01
C GLU A 306 -5.30 -17.12 -26.79
N MET A 307 -6.36 -17.63 -26.16
CA MET A 307 -7.21 -18.65 -26.79
C MET A 307 -7.96 -18.11 -28.01
N VAL A 308 -8.52 -16.90 -27.97
CA VAL A 308 -9.29 -16.36 -29.09
C VAL A 308 -8.42 -15.76 -30.19
N THR A 309 -7.19 -15.30 -29.88
CA THR A 309 -6.29 -14.69 -30.87
C THR A 309 -5.24 -15.64 -31.42
N GLY A 310 -4.90 -16.70 -30.68
CA GLY A 310 -3.78 -17.59 -30.99
C GLY A 310 -2.41 -16.99 -30.68
N VAL A 311 -2.34 -15.82 -30.01
CA VAL A 311 -1.08 -15.14 -29.63
C VAL A 311 -0.67 -15.58 -28.24
N ASP A 312 0.52 -16.15 -28.08
CA ASP A 312 1.11 -16.41 -26.77
C ASP A 312 1.66 -15.08 -26.19
N LEU A 313 0.93 -14.52 -25.20
CA LEU A 313 1.27 -13.21 -24.62
C LEU A 313 2.57 -13.24 -23.83
N VAL A 314 2.89 -14.33 -23.15
CA VAL A 314 4.11 -14.43 -22.34
C VAL A 314 5.33 -14.61 -23.25
N VAL A 315 5.25 -15.41 -24.32
CA VAL A 315 6.29 -15.50 -25.35
C VAL A 315 6.48 -14.14 -26.03
N THR A 316 5.38 -13.47 -26.39
CA THR A 316 5.41 -12.11 -26.97
C THR A 316 6.10 -11.13 -26.03
N GLN A 317 5.79 -11.16 -24.71
CA GLN A 317 6.42 -10.29 -23.72
C GLN A 317 7.93 -10.52 -23.62
N LEU A 318 8.37 -11.77 -23.59
CA LEU A 318 9.79 -12.14 -23.58
C LEU A 318 10.50 -11.67 -24.86
N ALA A 319 9.90 -11.88 -26.01
CA ALA A 319 10.46 -11.45 -27.30
C ALA A 319 10.57 -9.92 -27.42
N LEU A 320 9.55 -9.18 -26.97
CA LEU A 320 9.59 -7.70 -26.89
C LEU A 320 10.71 -7.22 -25.97
N ALA A 321 10.89 -7.87 -24.81
CA ALA A 321 11.98 -7.55 -23.88
C ALA A 321 13.36 -7.86 -24.47
N GLN A 322 13.47 -8.81 -25.41
CA GLN A 322 14.68 -9.07 -26.19
C GLN A 322 14.88 -8.09 -27.36
N GLY A 323 13.94 -7.16 -27.58
CA GLY A 323 14.03 -6.11 -28.59
C GLY A 323 13.36 -6.44 -29.93
N ALA A 324 12.56 -7.51 -30.00
CA ALA A 324 11.74 -7.79 -31.19
C ALA A 324 10.71 -6.66 -31.39
N SER A 325 10.42 -6.33 -32.65
CA SER A 325 9.32 -5.44 -33.01
C SER A 325 8.03 -6.22 -33.22
N LEU A 326 6.89 -5.52 -33.19
CA LEU A 326 5.60 -6.13 -33.53
C LEU A 326 5.59 -6.70 -34.97
N THR A 327 6.35 -6.10 -35.86
CA THR A 327 6.51 -6.61 -37.24
C THR A 327 7.28 -7.93 -37.25
N ASP A 328 8.38 -8.05 -36.50
CA ASP A 328 9.18 -9.28 -36.42
C ASP A 328 8.36 -10.46 -35.85
N LEU A 329 7.37 -10.14 -35.00
CA LEU A 329 6.46 -11.11 -34.38
C LEU A 329 5.21 -11.42 -35.23
N GLY A 330 5.05 -10.77 -36.39
CA GLY A 330 3.85 -10.92 -37.23
C GLY A 330 2.60 -10.23 -36.63
N LEU A 331 2.80 -9.34 -35.63
CA LEU A 331 1.75 -8.67 -34.87
C LEU A 331 1.54 -7.22 -35.31
N ALA A 332 1.94 -6.84 -36.51
CA ALA A 332 1.78 -5.48 -37.05
C ALA A 332 0.37 -5.18 -37.59
N ARG A 333 -0.53 -6.15 -37.58
CA ARG A 333 -1.93 -6.02 -38.08
C ARG A 333 -2.90 -6.51 -37.01
N PRO A 334 -4.13 -5.92 -36.94
CA PRO A 334 -5.17 -6.38 -36.04
C PRO A 334 -5.48 -7.87 -36.24
N ILE A 335 -5.65 -8.57 -35.13
CA ILE A 335 -6.02 -9.98 -35.11
C ILE A 335 -7.48 -10.08 -34.68
N ALA A 336 -8.32 -10.61 -35.57
CA ALA A 336 -9.71 -10.85 -35.24
C ALA A 336 -9.84 -12.06 -34.29
N PRO A 337 -10.60 -11.94 -33.19
CA PRO A 337 -10.84 -13.05 -32.29
C PRO A 337 -11.65 -14.16 -32.98
N ARG A 338 -11.39 -15.41 -32.64
CA ARG A 338 -12.11 -16.58 -33.15
C ARG A 338 -12.98 -17.19 -32.06
N GLY A 339 -14.30 -17.15 -32.23
CA GLY A 339 -15.26 -17.69 -31.27
C GLY A 339 -15.18 -17.00 -29.91
N HIS A 340 -15.45 -17.77 -28.85
CA HIS A 340 -15.42 -17.29 -27.48
C HIS A 340 -14.54 -18.15 -26.58
N ALA A 341 -13.87 -17.53 -25.62
CA ALA A 341 -13.16 -18.20 -24.54
C ALA A 341 -13.71 -17.74 -23.18
N VAL A 342 -13.82 -18.67 -22.25
CA VAL A 342 -14.24 -18.44 -20.86
C VAL A 342 -13.17 -19.00 -19.93
N GLN A 343 -12.68 -18.20 -19.00
CA GLN A 343 -11.83 -18.63 -17.89
C GLN A 343 -12.65 -18.63 -16.60
N VAL A 344 -12.46 -19.62 -15.77
CA VAL A 344 -12.95 -19.65 -14.39
C VAL A 344 -11.81 -19.86 -13.42
N ARG A 345 -11.83 -19.11 -12.29
CA ARG A 345 -10.82 -19.21 -11.25
C ARG A 345 -11.25 -20.19 -10.17
N ILE A 346 -10.58 -21.31 -10.07
CA ILE A 346 -10.79 -22.30 -9.02
C ILE A 346 -9.90 -21.96 -7.84
N ASN A 347 -10.52 -21.51 -6.75
CA ASN A 347 -9.88 -21.09 -5.53
C ASN A 347 -10.05 -22.14 -4.42
N ALA A 348 -9.00 -22.35 -3.61
CA ALA A 348 -9.07 -23.14 -2.39
C ALA A 348 -9.76 -22.32 -1.28
N GLU A 349 -11.08 -22.26 -1.30
CA GLU A 349 -11.90 -21.47 -0.40
C GLU A 349 -13.31 -22.06 -0.22
N THR A 350 -13.94 -21.71 0.91
CA THR A 350 -15.36 -21.94 1.18
C THR A 350 -16.09 -20.61 1.33
N LEU A 351 -17.40 -20.62 1.21
CA LEU A 351 -18.24 -19.46 1.52
C LEU A 351 -19.01 -19.75 2.81
N ASP A 352 -19.06 -18.78 3.72
CA ASP A 352 -19.99 -18.83 4.84
C ASP A 352 -21.42 -18.45 4.41
N ALA A 353 -22.38 -18.52 5.36
CA ALA A 353 -23.77 -18.19 5.12
C ALA A 353 -24.02 -16.73 4.65
N SER A 354 -23.06 -15.84 4.87
CA SER A 354 -23.08 -14.44 4.40
C SER A 354 -22.40 -14.24 3.06
N GLY A 355 -21.88 -15.32 2.43
CA GLY A 355 -21.12 -15.26 1.20
C GLY A 355 -19.68 -14.80 1.36
N GLN A 356 -19.14 -14.73 2.61
CA GLN A 356 -17.73 -14.40 2.86
C GLN A 356 -16.85 -15.58 2.47
N PRO A 357 -15.75 -15.34 1.75
CA PRO A 357 -14.78 -16.37 1.46
C PRO A 357 -13.88 -16.63 2.66
N HIS A 358 -13.68 -17.91 2.95
CA HIS A 358 -12.69 -18.40 3.91
C HIS A 358 -11.71 -19.31 3.19
N PRO A 359 -10.37 -19.12 3.39
CA PRO A 359 -9.40 -20.02 2.79
C PRO A 359 -9.61 -21.44 3.29
N SER A 360 -9.56 -22.39 2.36
CA SER A 360 -9.57 -23.81 2.68
C SER A 360 -8.17 -24.36 2.65
N THR A 361 -7.78 -25.07 3.70
CA THR A 361 -6.52 -25.78 3.76
C THR A 361 -6.77 -27.28 3.78
N GLY A 362 -5.81 -28.04 3.31
CA GLY A 362 -5.90 -29.48 3.21
C GLY A 362 -4.80 -29.98 2.31
N THR A 363 -4.70 -31.29 2.14
CA THR A 363 -3.84 -31.89 1.13
C THR A 363 -4.73 -32.41 0.03
N LEU A 364 -4.47 -31.98 -1.19
CA LEU A 364 -5.16 -32.51 -2.37
C LEU A 364 -4.94 -34.03 -2.45
N THR A 365 -5.99 -34.80 -2.24
CA THR A 365 -5.93 -36.27 -2.36
C THR A 365 -6.17 -36.72 -3.80
N ALA A 366 -6.91 -35.94 -4.57
CA ALA A 366 -7.04 -36.08 -6.00
C ALA A 366 -7.01 -34.71 -6.69
N PHE A 367 -6.38 -34.65 -7.87
CA PHE A 367 -6.34 -33.48 -8.72
C PHE A 367 -6.23 -33.96 -10.18
N GLU A 368 -7.38 -34.16 -10.81
CA GLU A 368 -7.48 -34.65 -12.18
C GLU A 368 -8.14 -33.59 -13.06
N ALA A 369 -7.27 -32.87 -13.80
CA ALA A 369 -7.72 -31.77 -14.65
C ALA A 369 -8.46 -32.30 -15.90
N PRO A 370 -9.56 -31.63 -16.32
CA PRO A 370 -10.24 -31.95 -17.55
C PRO A 370 -9.33 -31.69 -18.76
N ASN A 371 -9.59 -32.41 -19.85
CA ASN A 371 -8.84 -32.27 -21.10
C ASN A 371 -9.77 -32.40 -22.30
N GLY A 372 -9.24 -32.14 -23.48
CA GLY A 372 -9.99 -32.22 -24.74
C GLY A 372 -9.82 -30.96 -25.60
N PRO A 373 -10.44 -30.96 -26.79
CA PRO A 373 -10.34 -29.82 -27.71
C PRO A 373 -10.83 -28.52 -27.09
N GLY A 374 -9.98 -27.48 -27.07
CA GLY A 374 -10.32 -26.17 -26.52
C GLY A 374 -10.29 -26.07 -24.98
N VAL A 375 -9.92 -27.14 -24.26
CA VAL A 375 -9.78 -27.12 -22.79
C VAL A 375 -8.31 -26.92 -22.41
N ARG A 376 -8.05 -25.89 -21.59
CA ARG A 376 -6.74 -25.58 -21.02
C ARG A 376 -6.86 -25.42 -19.51
N VAL A 377 -5.89 -25.94 -18.77
CA VAL A 377 -5.77 -25.73 -17.32
C VAL A 377 -4.40 -25.19 -16.98
N ASP A 378 -4.35 -23.97 -16.43
CA ASP A 378 -3.13 -23.38 -15.85
C ASP A 378 -3.23 -23.51 -14.32
N THR A 379 -2.31 -24.27 -13.71
CA THR A 379 -2.42 -24.63 -12.30
C THR A 379 -1.06 -24.84 -11.64
N CYS A 380 -1.04 -24.68 -10.32
CA CYS A 380 0.06 -25.13 -9.44
C CYS A 380 -0.36 -26.34 -8.57
N GLY A 381 -1.61 -26.81 -8.67
CA GLY A 381 -2.13 -27.94 -7.92
C GLY A 381 -1.70 -29.29 -8.48
N TYR A 382 -1.55 -30.28 -7.61
CA TYR A 382 -1.27 -31.70 -7.91
C TYR A 382 -1.70 -32.56 -6.73
N ALA A 383 -1.93 -33.85 -6.92
CA ALA A 383 -2.22 -34.78 -5.82
C ALA A 383 -1.05 -34.83 -4.82
N GLY A 384 -1.30 -34.54 -3.56
CA GLY A 384 -0.30 -34.37 -2.53
C GLY A 384 0.04 -32.90 -2.22
N TYR A 385 -0.37 -31.95 -3.04
CA TYR A 385 -0.13 -30.52 -2.79
C TYR A 385 -0.95 -30.00 -1.61
N ARG A 386 -0.32 -29.16 -0.80
CA ARG A 386 -0.93 -28.42 0.30
C ARG A 386 -0.83 -26.93 0.00
N PRO A 387 -1.93 -26.23 -0.36
CA PRO A 387 -1.93 -24.79 -0.55
C PRO A 387 -1.47 -24.08 0.72
N ASN A 388 -0.62 -23.07 0.56
CA ASN A 388 -0.14 -22.25 1.68
C ASN A 388 -1.08 -21.05 1.86
N PRO A 389 -1.81 -20.91 2.98
CA PRO A 389 -2.83 -19.87 3.19
C PRO A 389 -2.26 -18.46 3.33
N ARG A 390 -0.94 -18.32 3.40
CA ARG A 390 -0.28 -16.99 3.37
C ARG A 390 -0.32 -16.32 2.00
N PHE A 391 -0.63 -17.08 0.96
CA PHE A 391 -0.73 -16.59 -0.42
C PHE A 391 -2.18 -16.57 -0.89
N ASP A 392 -2.37 -16.11 -2.13
CA ASP A 392 -3.67 -16.13 -2.78
C ASP A 392 -4.22 -17.56 -2.88
N SER A 393 -5.54 -17.71 -2.78
CA SER A 393 -6.23 -19.01 -2.80
C SER A 393 -6.32 -19.64 -4.19
N LEU A 394 -5.87 -18.96 -5.26
CA LEU A 394 -5.95 -19.46 -6.62
C LEU A 394 -5.19 -20.78 -6.79
N LEU A 395 -5.94 -21.85 -7.05
CA LEU A 395 -5.43 -23.20 -7.26
C LEU A 395 -5.25 -23.52 -8.73
N ALA A 396 -6.23 -23.15 -9.54
CA ALA A 396 -6.23 -23.42 -10.97
C ALA A 396 -7.09 -22.39 -11.73
N LYS A 397 -6.70 -22.14 -12.98
CA LYS A 397 -7.55 -21.49 -14.00
C LYS A 397 -7.98 -22.58 -14.99
N LEU A 398 -9.27 -22.75 -15.16
CA LEU A 398 -9.83 -23.57 -16.24
C LEU A 398 -10.28 -22.62 -17.36
N ILE A 399 -9.73 -22.79 -18.55
CA ILE A 399 -10.01 -21.99 -19.73
C ILE A 399 -10.63 -22.91 -20.79
N VAL A 400 -11.79 -22.51 -21.31
CA VAL A 400 -12.44 -23.24 -22.39
C VAL A 400 -12.66 -22.32 -23.58
N HIS A 401 -12.29 -22.75 -24.74
CA HIS A 401 -12.37 -22.03 -26.00
C HIS A 401 -13.16 -22.82 -27.04
N ALA A 402 -14.18 -22.20 -27.60
CA ALA A 402 -14.95 -22.70 -28.70
C ALA A 402 -14.73 -21.83 -29.96
N PRO A 403 -13.76 -22.18 -30.85
CA PRO A 403 -13.33 -21.30 -31.94
C PRO A 403 -14.42 -21.03 -32.99
N TYR A 404 -15.47 -21.85 -33.04
CA TYR A 404 -16.61 -21.71 -33.94
C TYR A 404 -17.94 -21.69 -33.18
N GLY A 405 -17.87 -21.71 -31.84
CA GLY A 405 -19.04 -21.74 -30.95
C GLY A 405 -19.54 -20.37 -30.58
N THR A 406 -20.78 -20.31 -30.14
CA THR A 406 -21.39 -19.14 -29.52
C THR A 406 -20.95 -19.03 -28.06
N TYR A 407 -21.18 -17.87 -27.44
CA TYR A 407 -20.96 -17.66 -26.00
C TYR A 407 -21.70 -18.74 -25.16
N ALA A 408 -22.97 -18.99 -25.42
CA ALA A 408 -23.75 -19.99 -24.70
C ALA A 408 -23.16 -21.43 -24.83
N GLN A 409 -22.65 -21.79 -26.00
CA GLN A 409 -21.96 -23.08 -26.20
C GLN A 409 -20.65 -23.15 -25.40
N THR A 410 -19.92 -22.05 -25.34
CA THR A 410 -18.65 -21.98 -24.55
C THR A 410 -18.94 -22.11 -23.06
N LEU A 411 -20.01 -21.47 -22.54
CA LEU A 411 -20.43 -21.63 -21.15
C LEU A 411 -20.82 -23.07 -20.83
N ALA A 412 -21.59 -23.72 -21.70
CA ALA A 412 -22.00 -25.12 -21.54
C ALA A 412 -20.80 -26.07 -21.51
N GLN A 413 -19.80 -25.83 -22.37
CA GLN A 413 -18.53 -26.59 -22.38
C GLN A 413 -17.71 -26.32 -21.10
N THR A 414 -17.65 -25.08 -20.63
CA THR A 414 -16.94 -24.70 -19.38
C THR A 414 -17.60 -25.40 -18.18
N TYR A 415 -18.93 -25.38 -18.10
CA TYR A 415 -19.67 -26.10 -17.08
C TYR A 415 -19.37 -27.60 -17.09
N ARG A 416 -19.40 -28.24 -18.27
CA ARG A 416 -19.05 -29.65 -18.43
C ARG A 416 -17.61 -29.92 -17.96
N ALA A 417 -16.65 -29.12 -18.38
CA ALA A 417 -15.25 -29.26 -17.96
C ALA A 417 -15.07 -29.12 -16.43
N LEU A 418 -15.84 -28.24 -15.76
CA LEU A 418 -15.88 -28.19 -14.30
C LEU A 418 -16.47 -29.46 -13.68
N CYS A 419 -17.45 -30.11 -14.31
CA CYS A 419 -18.02 -31.37 -13.84
C CYS A 419 -17.03 -32.54 -14.00
N GLU A 420 -16.14 -32.46 -14.99
CA GLU A 420 -15.06 -33.41 -15.22
C GLU A 420 -13.87 -33.20 -14.29
N PHE A 421 -13.66 -31.96 -13.79
CA PHE A 421 -12.53 -31.63 -12.93
C PHE A 421 -12.68 -32.25 -11.53
N ARG A 422 -11.86 -33.24 -11.23
CA ARG A 422 -11.82 -33.89 -9.92
C ARG A 422 -10.82 -33.18 -9.01
N ILE A 423 -11.30 -32.62 -7.91
CA ILE A 423 -10.50 -31.97 -6.86
C ILE A 423 -11.02 -32.47 -5.53
N GLU A 424 -10.18 -33.19 -4.78
CA GLU A 424 -10.54 -33.77 -3.48
C GLU A 424 -9.45 -33.49 -2.43
N GLY A 425 -9.82 -33.52 -1.14
CA GLY A 425 -8.94 -33.33 -0.01
C GLY A 425 -8.93 -31.91 0.57
N LEU A 426 -9.54 -30.94 -0.14
CA LEU A 426 -9.83 -29.59 0.36
C LEU A 426 -11.06 -29.04 -0.35
N ALA A 427 -11.71 -28.06 0.25
CA ALA A 427 -12.85 -27.39 -0.36
C ALA A 427 -12.41 -26.32 -1.37
N THR A 428 -13.21 -26.13 -2.40
CA THR A 428 -13.01 -25.12 -3.45
C THR A 428 -14.32 -24.40 -3.78
N ASN A 429 -14.22 -23.26 -4.43
CA ASN A 429 -15.36 -22.53 -4.98
C ASN A 429 -15.95 -23.16 -6.26
N LYS A 430 -15.56 -24.39 -6.60
CA LYS A 430 -16.00 -25.09 -7.84
C LYS A 430 -17.53 -25.13 -7.99
N ARG A 431 -18.25 -25.42 -6.90
CA ARG A 431 -19.71 -25.44 -6.90
C ARG A 431 -20.30 -24.08 -7.26
N LEU A 432 -19.82 -23.01 -6.64
CA LEU A 432 -20.23 -21.64 -6.97
C LEU A 432 -20.05 -21.33 -8.46
N LEU A 433 -18.93 -21.73 -9.03
CA LEU A 433 -18.66 -21.53 -10.46
C LEU A 433 -19.61 -22.33 -11.34
N GLN A 434 -19.97 -23.56 -10.93
CA GLN A 434 -20.95 -24.39 -11.66
C GLN A 434 -22.38 -23.78 -11.61
N ASP A 435 -22.77 -23.27 -10.43
CA ASP A 435 -24.05 -22.58 -10.26
C ASP A 435 -24.11 -21.31 -11.13
N LEU A 436 -23.05 -20.51 -11.13
CA LEU A 436 -22.94 -19.28 -11.94
C LEU A 436 -23.04 -19.56 -13.45
N LEU A 437 -22.37 -20.59 -13.96
CA LEU A 437 -22.41 -20.93 -15.39
C LEU A 437 -23.80 -21.40 -15.85
N ARG A 438 -24.66 -21.80 -14.92
CA ARG A 438 -26.05 -22.18 -15.18
C ARG A 438 -27.07 -21.07 -14.89
N ASP A 439 -26.62 -19.98 -14.27
CA ASP A 439 -27.46 -18.82 -13.97
C ASP A 439 -27.97 -18.19 -15.29
N ALA A 440 -29.29 -17.90 -15.36
CA ALA A 440 -29.94 -17.39 -16.57
C ALA A 440 -29.38 -16.02 -16.99
N ASP A 441 -29.08 -15.15 -16.04
CA ASP A 441 -28.53 -13.81 -16.31
C ASP A 441 -27.07 -13.91 -16.81
N VAL A 442 -26.30 -14.87 -16.27
CA VAL A 442 -24.95 -15.17 -16.77
C VAL A 442 -25.00 -15.73 -18.20
N GLN A 443 -25.92 -16.62 -18.48
CA GLN A 443 -26.10 -17.17 -19.83
C GLN A 443 -26.55 -16.11 -20.84
N ALA A 444 -27.38 -15.15 -20.40
CA ALA A 444 -27.79 -13.99 -21.20
C ALA A 444 -26.71 -12.86 -21.21
N ASN A 445 -25.61 -13.05 -20.49
CA ASN A 445 -24.61 -12.01 -20.23
C ASN A 445 -25.21 -10.69 -19.68
N ALA A 446 -26.30 -10.78 -18.91
CA ALA A 446 -26.94 -9.65 -18.23
C ALA A 446 -26.27 -9.40 -16.86
N VAL A 447 -24.97 -9.15 -16.85
CA VAL A 447 -24.13 -9.08 -15.65
C VAL A 447 -23.46 -7.71 -15.51
N HIS A 448 -23.09 -7.36 -14.28
CA HIS A 448 -22.38 -6.14 -13.93
C HIS A 448 -21.48 -6.40 -12.69
N THR A 449 -20.61 -5.47 -12.32
CA THR A 449 -19.60 -5.66 -11.27
C THR A 449 -20.18 -5.99 -9.88
N GLN A 450 -21.42 -5.61 -9.60
CA GLN A 450 -22.11 -5.87 -8.32
C GLN A 450 -23.07 -7.07 -8.41
N PHE A 451 -23.19 -7.72 -9.57
CA PHE A 451 -24.12 -8.81 -9.83
C PHE A 451 -23.99 -9.96 -8.83
N LEU A 452 -22.76 -10.38 -8.60
CA LEU A 452 -22.50 -11.52 -7.73
C LEU A 452 -22.77 -11.18 -6.26
N ASP A 453 -22.40 -9.98 -5.81
CA ASP A 453 -22.59 -9.55 -4.42
C ASP A 453 -24.09 -9.55 -4.02
N ALA A 454 -24.97 -9.27 -4.96
CA ALA A 454 -26.42 -9.33 -4.75
C ALA A 454 -26.97 -10.78 -4.64
N LYS A 455 -26.29 -11.77 -5.23
CA LYS A 455 -26.72 -13.18 -5.27
C LYS A 455 -25.95 -14.09 -4.30
N LEU A 456 -24.90 -13.59 -3.63
CA LEU A 456 -24.00 -14.43 -2.82
C LEU A 456 -24.70 -15.19 -1.70
N ALA A 457 -25.65 -14.57 -1.00
CA ALA A 457 -26.38 -15.22 0.10
C ALA A 457 -27.19 -16.42 -0.40
N ASP A 458 -27.87 -16.31 -1.55
CA ASP A 458 -28.67 -17.37 -2.13
C ASP A 458 -27.79 -18.52 -2.65
N LEU A 459 -26.66 -18.17 -3.27
CA LEU A 459 -25.68 -19.15 -3.78
C LEU A 459 -24.96 -19.88 -2.64
N ALA A 460 -24.64 -19.18 -1.54
CA ALA A 460 -24.01 -19.77 -0.36
C ALA A 460 -24.96 -20.72 0.40
N ALA A 461 -26.28 -20.47 0.37
CA ALA A 461 -27.28 -21.34 0.99
C ALA A 461 -27.36 -22.75 0.34
N GLY A 462 -26.74 -22.92 -0.83
CA GLY A 462 -26.58 -24.22 -1.48
C GLY A 462 -27.86 -24.90 -1.90
N ASN A 463 -28.94 -24.13 -2.09
CA ASN A 463 -30.28 -24.64 -2.47
C ASN A 463 -30.39 -25.05 -3.96
N GLY A 464 -29.26 -24.95 -4.71
CA GLY A 464 -29.18 -25.34 -6.12
C GLY A 464 -29.22 -26.86 -6.35
N GLU A 465 -29.53 -27.27 -7.58
CA GLU A 465 -29.47 -28.65 -8.02
C GLU A 465 -28.05 -29.25 -7.84
N ALA A 466 -28.00 -30.57 -7.60
CA ALA A 466 -26.70 -31.25 -7.53
C ALA A 466 -26.06 -31.29 -8.93
N HIS A 467 -24.79 -30.91 -9.02
CA HIS A 467 -24.03 -31.00 -10.25
C HIS A 467 -23.52 -32.42 -10.49
N PRO A 468 -23.56 -32.94 -11.72
CA PRO A 468 -23.05 -34.27 -12.02
C PRO A 468 -21.51 -34.30 -11.82
N ALA A 469 -21.02 -35.36 -11.16
CA ALA A 469 -19.61 -35.68 -11.16
C ALA A 469 -19.33 -36.56 -12.42
N LEU A 470 -18.63 -35.96 -13.39
CA LEU A 470 -18.23 -36.65 -14.63
C LEU A 470 -16.80 -37.20 -14.56
N HIS A 471 -16.40 -37.63 -13.37
CA HIS A 471 -15.10 -38.25 -13.05
C HIS A 471 -15.31 -39.50 -12.17
N ALA A 472 -14.33 -40.38 -12.12
CA ALA A 472 -14.41 -41.56 -11.26
C ALA A 472 -14.38 -41.14 -9.78
N THR A 473 -15.35 -41.58 -8.99
CA THR A 473 -15.36 -41.38 -7.53
C THR A 473 -14.72 -42.61 -6.87
N SER A 474 -13.55 -42.43 -6.27
CA SER A 474 -12.94 -43.45 -5.41
C SER A 474 -13.50 -43.29 -4.00
N VAL A 475 -14.13 -44.30 -3.49
CA VAL A 475 -14.51 -44.38 -2.08
C VAL A 475 -13.27 -44.77 -1.27
N THR A 476 -12.56 -43.77 -0.79
CA THR A 476 -11.54 -43.98 0.26
C THR A 476 -11.95 -43.22 1.49
N THR A 477 -12.23 -43.94 2.56
CA THR A 477 -12.44 -43.39 3.92
C THR A 477 -11.17 -42.69 4.41
N PRO A 478 -11.24 -41.43 4.88
CA PRO A 478 -10.06 -40.78 5.40
C PRO A 478 -9.71 -41.27 6.79
N ASP A 479 -8.44 -41.55 6.98
CA ASP A 479 -7.85 -41.85 8.26
C ASP A 479 -7.67 -40.58 9.12
N VAL A 480 -8.73 -40.13 9.79
CA VAL A 480 -8.73 -39.00 10.74
C VAL A 480 -8.23 -39.43 12.15
N ALA A 481 -7.81 -40.66 12.35
CA ALA A 481 -7.67 -41.28 13.66
C ALA A 481 -6.29 -41.08 14.33
N ARG A 482 -5.40 -40.21 13.87
CA ARG A 482 -4.02 -40.17 14.43
C ARG A 482 -3.62 -38.88 15.14
N ALA A 483 -4.48 -37.88 15.27
CA ALA A 483 -4.14 -36.63 15.96
C ALA A 483 -4.83 -36.42 17.33
N THR A 484 -5.56 -37.39 17.85
CA THR A 484 -6.41 -37.19 19.03
C THR A 484 -6.07 -38.10 20.24
N SER A 485 -4.97 -38.81 20.23
CA SER A 485 -4.63 -39.75 21.32
C SER A 485 -4.35 -39.07 22.68
N PHE A 486 -4.16 -37.76 22.74
CA PHE A 486 -4.00 -37.03 24.00
C PHE A 486 -5.35 -36.53 24.60
N LEU A 487 -6.44 -36.59 23.84
CA LEU A 487 -7.77 -36.14 24.30
C LEU A 487 -8.40 -37.18 25.26
N ASP A 488 -7.93 -38.44 25.26
CA ASP A 488 -8.44 -39.51 26.10
C ASP A 488 -7.99 -39.42 27.58
N GLU A 489 -7.04 -38.52 27.90
CA GLU A 489 -6.53 -38.28 29.26
C GLU A 489 -6.99 -36.97 29.90
N LEU A 490 -7.94 -36.25 29.27
CA LEU A 490 -8.41 -34.96 29.77
C LEU A 490 -9.41 -35.12 30.91
N PRO A 491 -9.44 -34.21 31.89
CA PRO A 491 -10.49 -34.18 32.92
C PRO A 491 -11.89 -34.05 32.29
N ASP A 492 -12.90 -34.67 32.93
CA ASP A 492 -14.29 -34.72 32.44
C ASP A 492 -14.91 -33.33 32.18
N ASN A 493 -14.33 -32.28 32.75
CA ASN A 493 -14.80 -30.86 32.56
C ASN A 493 -13.86 -30.01 31.71
N ALA A 494 -12.91 -30.60 30.99
CA ALA A 494 -12.02 -29.82 30.11
C ALA A 494 -12.69 -29.54 28.79
N GLU A 495 -12.53 -28.29 28.31
CA GLU A 495 -13.03 -27.81 27.02
C GLU A 495 -11.85 -27.59 26.06
N VAL A 496 -11.96 -28.17 24.87
CA VAL A 496 -10.94 -28.02 23.82
C VAL A 496 -11.32 -26.82 22.95
N LEU A 497 -10.50 -25.81 22.97
CA LEU A 497 -10.62 -24.63 22.11
C LEU A 497 -9.97 -24.91 20.79
N THR A 498 -10.74 -24.78 19.71
CA THR A 498 -10.30 -25.09 18.36
C THR A 498 -10.21 -23.85 17.50
N ALA A 499 -9.43 -23.90 16.44
CA ALA A 499 -9.36 -22.87 15.43
C ALA A 499 -10.72 -22.77 14.69
N PRO A 500 -11.33 -21.59 14.61
CA PRO A 500 -12.62 -21.41 13.94
C PRO A 500 -12.50 -21.47 12.41
N MET A 501 -11.28 -21.42 11.87
CA MET A 501 -10.98 -21.46 10.45
C MET A 501 -9.54 -21.82 10.19
N ASP A 502 -9.22 -22.11 8.94
CA ASP A 502 -7.86 -22.29 8.46
C ASP A 502 -7.11 -20.96 8.42
N GLY A 503 -5.88 -20.91 8.95
CA GLY A 503 -5.09 -19.68 8.93
C GLY A 503 -3.69 -19.82 9.51
N ALA A 504 -2.94 -18.74 9.60
CA ALA A 504 -1.70 -18.66 10.32
C ALA A 504 -1.95 -18.15 11.75
N LEU A 505 -1.53 -18.90 12.76
CA LEU A 505 -1.60 -18.45 14.15
C LEU A 505 -0.55 -17.36 14.38
N ILE A 506 -0.97 -16.10 14.36
CA ILE A 506 -0.06 -14.96 14.49
C ILE A 506 0.47 -14.86 15.91
N GLN A 507 -0.44 -14.98 16.87
CA GLN A 507 -0.12 -14.84 18.27
C GLN A 507 -0.97 -15.78 19.14
N MET A 508 -0.32 -16.42 20.11
CA MET A 508 -0.94 -17.13 21.21
C MET A 508 -0.71 -16.31 22.48
N HIS A 509 -1.79 -15.77 23.05
CA HIS A 509 -1.73 -14.95 24.26
C HIS A 509 -1.75 -15.77 25.55
N SER A 510 -2.23 -17.02 25.49
CA SER A 510 -2.32 -17.92 26.64
C SER A 510 -1.09 -18.80 26.77
N GLN A 511 -0.77 -19.19 28.01
CA GLN A 511 0.28 -20.14 28.35
C GLN A 511 -0.30 -21.27 29.20
N ALA A 512 0.29 -22.45 29.10
CA ALA A 512 -0.08 -23.59 29.95
C ALA A 512 0.08 -23.22 31.44
N GLY A 513 -0.94 -23.50 32.24
CA GLY A 513 -1.00 -23.13 33.65
C GLY A 513 -1.55 -21.73 33.94
N GLY A 514 -1.71 -20.88 32.93
CA GLY A 514 -2.31 -19.52 33.05
C GLY A 514 -3.81 -19.58 33.32
N THR A 515 -4.35 -18.55 33.98
CA THR A 515 -5.79 -18.36 34.18
C THR A 515 -6.31 -17.36 33.17
N VAL A 516 -7.51 -17.59 32.66
CA VAL A 516 -8.17 -16.74 31.66
C VAL A 516 -9.59 -16.42 32.12
N VAL A 517 -10.10 -15.27 31.75
CA VAL A 517 -11.48 -14.88 32.00
C VAL A 517 -12.33 -15.05 30.75
N ARG A 518 -13.64 -15.20 30.92
CA ARG A 518 -14.56 -15.29 29.79
C ARG A 518 -14.42 -14.07 28.87
N GLY A 519 -14.26 -14.27 27.55
CA GLY A 519 -14.11 -13.21 26.57
C GLY A 519 -12.66 -12.74 26.35
N GLU A 520 -11.70 -13.24 27.14
CA GLU A 520 -10.28 -12.92 26.95
C GLU A 520 -9.77 -13.50 25.62
N VAL A 521 -8.95 -12.71 24.90
CA VAL A 521 -8.34 -13.15 23.65
C VAL A 521 -7.25 -14.17 23.94
N LEU A 522 -7.41 -15.38 23.44
CA LEU A 522 -6.48 -16.49 23.62
C LEU A 522 -5.51 -16.65 22.45
N ALA A 523 -5.98 -16.38 21.24
CA ALA A 523 -5.19 -16.53 20.04
C ALA A 523 -5.65 -15.54 18.95
N VAL A 524 -4.74 -15.18 18.06
CA VAL A 524 -5.03 -14.40 16.85
C VAL A 524 -4.61 -15.24 15.64
N ILE A 525 -5.55 -15.50 14.73
CA ILE A 525 -5.35 -16.24 13.50
C ILE A 525 -5.47 -15.28 12.32
N GLU A 526 -4.47 -15.22 11.46
CA GLU A 526 -4.55 -14.51 10.19
C GLU A 526 -5.03 -15.46 9.09
N ALA A 527 -6.13 -15.10 8.45
CA ALA A 527 -6.66 -15.77 7.28
C ALA A 527 -6.97 -14.73 6.19
N MET A 528 -6.52 -14.96 4.96
CA MET A 528 -6.74 -14.05 3.82
C MET A 528 -6.39 -12.58 4.14
N LYS A 529 -5.31 -12.35 4.92
CA LYS A 529 -4.84 -11.03 5.36
C LYS A 529 -5.80 -10.29 6.31
N MET A 530 -6.72 -11.00 6.95
CA MET A 530 -7.57 -10.50 8.04
C MET A 530 -7.24 -11.27 9.32
N GLU A 531 -7.21 -10.55 10.43
CA GLU A 531 -7.00 -11.13 11.75
C GLU A 531 -8.33 -11.55 12.37
N HIS A 532 -8.37 -12.76 12.91
CA HIS A 532 -9.50 -13.32 13.64
C HIS A 532 -9.06 -13.68 15.04
N VAL A 533 -9.80 -13.20 16.03
CA VAL A 533 -9.53 -13.46 17.43
C VAL A 533 -10.28 -14.68 17.91
N VAL A 534 -9.60 -15.54 18.66
CA VAL A 534 -10.19 -16.66 19.38
C VAL A 534 -10.24 -16.29 20.85
N ILE A 535 -11.46 -16.27 21.43
CA ILE A 535 -11.69 -15.83 22.80
C ILE A 535 -12.01 -17.01 23.71
N ALA A 536 -11.76 -16.87 25.00
CA ALA A 536 -12.13 -17.83 26.02
C ALA A 536 -13.67 -17.89 26.19
N PRO A 537 -14.31 -19.07 26.04
CA PRO A 537 -15.77 -19.21 26.20
C PRO A 537 -16.20 -19.15 27.66
N ALA A 538 -15.31 -19.48 28.59
CA ALA A 538 -15.54 -19.46 30.03
C ALA A 538 -14.27 -19.01 30.79
N ALA A 539 -14.44 -18.57 32.03
CA ALA A 539 -13.31 -18.37 32.94
C ALA A 539 -12.73 -19.74 33.36
N GLY A 540 -11.41 -19.84 33.41
CA GLY A 540 -10.79 -21.09 33.74
C GLY A 540 -9.26 -21.06 33.70
N ARG A 541 -8.65 -22.26 33.79
CA ARG A 541 -7.22 -22.43 33.69
C ARG A 541 -6.85 -23.13 32.39
N VAL A 542 -5.88 -22.61 31.67
CA VAL A 542 -5.35 -23.24 30.46
C VAL A 542 -4.49 -24.44 30.89
N LEU A 543 -4.96 -25.65 30.60
CA LEU A 543 -4.23 -26.88 30.92
C LEU A 543 -3.05 -27.09 29.97
N GLN A 544 -3.30 -26.85 28.67
CA GLN A 544 -2.33 -27.10 27.63
C GLN A 544 -2.52 -26.11 26.47
N VAL A 545 -1.42 -25.73 25.84
CA VAL A 545 -1.40 -25.00 24.56
C VAL A 545 -0.98 -26.01 23.48
N CYS A 546 -1.83 -26.16 22.44
CA CYS A 546 -1.67 -27.22 21.43
C CYS A 546 -1.05 -26.70 20.13
N ALA A 547 -0.96 -25.38 19.95
CA ALA A 547 -0.39 -24.74 18.76
C ALA A 547 0.54 -23.59 19.15
N GLN A 548 1.58 -23.35 18.36
CA GLN A 548 2.56 -22.28 18.59
C GLN A 548 2.34 -21.11 17.62
N SER A 549 2.66 -19.89 18.06
CA SER A 549 2.66 -18.72 17.19
C SER A 549 3.57 -18.95 15.97
N GLY A 550 3.08 -18.56 14.79
CA GLY A 550 3.72 -18.81 13.50
C GLY A 550 3.33 -20.13 12.82
N ALA A 551 2.62 -21.03 13.50
CA ALA A 551 2.13 -22.29 12.92
C ALA A 551 0.90 -22.02 12.02
N THR A 552 0.74 -22.82 10.97
CA THR A 552 -0.51 -22.89 10.22
C THR A 552 -1.47 -23.83 10.96
N VAL A 553 -2.68 -23.35 11.25
CA VAL A 553 -3.75 -24.10 11.91
C VAL A 553 -4.92 -24.33 10.96
N ARG A 554 -5.66 -25.42 11.20
CA ARG A 554 -6.86 -25.78 10.41
C ARG A 554 -8.11 -25.53 11.23
N GLU A 555 -9.22 -25.32 10.54
CA GLU A 555 -10.55 -25.34 11.16
C GLU A 555 -10.74 -26.61 11.99
N GLY A 556 -11.18 -26.47 13.24
CA GLY A 556 -11.35 -27.57 14.18
C GLY A 556 -10.06 -28.07 14.85
N GLN A 557 -8.88 -27.57 14.47
CA GLN A 557 -7.62 -27.96 15.10
C GLN A 557 -7.52 -27.41 16.54
N PRO A 558 -7.19 -28.25 17.55
CA PRO A 558 -6.98 -27.81 18.91
C PRO A 558 -5.91 -26.70 19.01
N LEU A 559 -6.24 -25.59 19.66
CA LEU A 559 -5.33 -24.50 19.98
C LEU A 559 -4.89 -24.53 21.43
N ALA A 560 -5.85 -24.75 22.33
CA ALA A 560 -5.61 -24.85 23.77
C ALA A 560 -6.68 -25.73 24.41
N VAL A 561 -6.38 -26.26 25.61
CA VAL A 561 -7.33 -26.95 26.47
C VAL A 561 -7.61 -26.08 27.68
N LEU A 562 -8.87 -25.74 27.91
CA LEU A 562 -9.34 -24.94 29.05
C LEU A 562 -10.05 -25.85 30.06
N GLN A 563 -9.72 -25.69 31.32
CA GLN A 563 -10.50 -26.25 32.42
C GLN A 563 -11.33 -25.11 33.03
N PRO A 564 -12.64 -25.10 32.79
CA PRO A 564 -13.52 -24.10 33.40
C PRO A 564 -13.46 -24.17 34.92
N SER A 565 -13.51 -23.04 35.60
CA SER A 565 -13.59 -22.96 37.05
C SER A 565 -14.86 -22.23 37.45
N ASP A 566 -15.58 -22.81 38.43
CA ASP A 566 -16.77 -22.18 39.03
C ASP A 566 -16.45 -20.97 39.95
N ALA A 567 -15.19 -20.56 40.01
CA ALA A 567 -14.83 -19.34 40.70
C ALA A 567 -15.49 -18.18 39.96
N GLN A 568 -16.56 -17.65 40.53
CA GLN A 568 -17.14 -16.33 40.22
C GLN A 568 -16.07 -15.25 40.33
N HIS A 569 -15.21 -15.15 39.31
CA HIS A 569 -14.71 -13.86 38.90
C HIS A 569 -15.71 -13.40 37.85
N ASP A 570 -16.74 -12.74 38.36
CA ASP A 570 -17.69 -11.99 37.56
C ASP A 570 -16.90 -11.33 36.43
N SER A 571 -17.34 -11.61 35.22
CA SER A 571 -17.01 -10.80 34.07
C SER A 571 -17.61 -9.41 34.29
N ALA A 572 -16.95 -8.59 35.08
CA ALA A 572 -17.17 -7.16 35.11
C ALA A 572 -16.80 -6.48 33.75
N ALA A 573 -16.65 -7.30 32.70
CA ALA A 573 -16.31 -6.82 31.37
C ALA A 573 -17.49 -6.76 30.40
N ALA A 574 -18.71 -7.15 30.80
CA ALA A 574 -19.88 -7.06 29.91
C ALA A 574 -20.77 -5.81 30.15
N ASP A 575 -20.58 -5.10 31.26
CA ASP A 575 -21.31 -3.84 31.59
C ASP A 575 -20.41 -2.79 32.26
N ALA A 576 -19.10 -2.89 32.14
CA ALA A 576 -18.24 -1.78 32.49
C ALA A 576 -18.55 -0.65 31.52
N GLU A 577 -19.13 0.44 31.96
CA GLU A 577 -19.07 1.72 31.25
C GLU A 577 -17.67 1.86 30.72
N ILE A 578 -17.57 1.96 29.38
CA ILE A 578 -16.27 2.16 28.73
C ILE A 578 -15.74 3.45 29.30
N ASP A 579 -14.69 3.36 30.11
CA ASP A 579 -13.98 4.52 30.63
C ASP A 579 -13.34 5.23 29.42
N LEU A 580 -14.00 6.27 28.94
CA LEU A 580 -13.55 7.04 27.78
C LEU A 580 -12.25 7.81 28.08
N ASP A 581 -11.90 7.98 29.36
CA ASP A 581 -10.68 8.64 29.82
C ASP A 581 -9.51 7.64 30.00
N HIS A 582 -9.75 6.35 29.84
CA HIS A 582 -8.71 5.33 29.90
C HIS A 582 -7.73 5.46 28.74
N ILE A 583 -6.50 5.82 29.06
CA ILE A 583 -5.40 5.91 28.10
C ILE A 583 -4.68 4.56 28.02
N ARG A 584 -4.67 3.95 26.85
CA ARG A 584 -3.91 2.71 26.62
C ARG A 584 -2.41 2.94 26.84
N PRO A 585 -1.67 1.92 27.29
CA PRO A 585 -0.23 2.06 27.57
C PRO A 585 0.61 2.53 26.35
N ASP A 586 0.25 2.11 25.15
CA ASP A 586 0.91 2.55 23.91
C ASP A 586 0.68 4.03 23.62
N LEU A 587 -0.56 4.52 23.80
CA LEU A 587 -0.89 5.93 23.68
C LEU A 587 -0.20 6.76 24.80
N GLN A 588 -0.20 6.24 26.04
CA GLN A 588 0.48 6.89 27.15
C GLN A 588 1.98 7.05 26.86
N ALA A 589 2.63 6.01 26.30
CA ALA A 589 4.03 6.10 25.91
C ALA A 589 4.31 7.19 24.86
N VAL A 590 3.38 7.42 23.93
CA VAL A 590 3.46 8.51 22.94
C VAL A 590 3.28 9.86 23.63
N ILE A 591 2.29 9.99 24.49
CA ILE A 591 2.05 11.21 25.28
C ILE A 591 3.29 11.56 26.12
N ASP A 592 3.84 10.60 26.85
CA ASP A 592 5.04 10.78 27.69
C ASP A 592 6.25 11.20 26.83
N ARG A 593 6.37 10.60 25.62
CA ARG A 593 7.44 10.94 24.70
C ARG A 593 7.35 12.39 24.19
N HIS A 594 6.13 12.88 23.92
CA HIS A 594 5.91 14.30 23.57
C HIS A 594 6.16 15.23 24.76
N ALA A 595 5.81 14.78 25.97
CA ALA A 595 5.95 15.57 27.18
C ALA A 595 7.39 15.98 27.48
N PHE A 596 8.42 15.22 27.09
CA PHE A 596 9.83 15.59 27.23
C PHE A 596 10.20 16.88 26.49
N GLY A 597 9.47 17.26 25.45
CA GLY A 597 9.69 18.51 24.71
C GLY A 597 9.07 19.75 25.39
N LEU A 598 8.20 19.56 26.37
CA LEU A 598 7.47 20.67 27.01
C LEU A 598 8.26 21.30 28.16
N ASP A 599 8.15 22.61 28.32
CA ASP A 599 8.82 23.37 29.35
C ASP A 599 8.54 22.89 30.79
N ALA A 600 7.32 22.46 31.05
CA ALA A 600 6.90 21.90 32.33
C ALA A 600 7.74 20.68 32.77
N ASN A 601 8.26 19.91 31.82
CA ASN A 601 9.07 18.72 32.08
C ASN A 601 10.57 18.96 31.92
N ARG A 602 10.97 20.23 31.72
CA ARG A 602 12.38 20.67 31.53
C ARG A 602 12.77 21.84 32.49
N PRO A 603 12.45 21.73 33.77
CA PRO A 603 12.59 22.88 34.70
C PRO A 603 14.01 23.43 34.75
N ASP A 604 15.06 22.58 34.71
CA ASP A 604 16.45 23.01 34.72
C ASP A 604 16.86 23.78 33.46
N ALA A 605 16.33 23.36 32.29
CA ALA A 605 16.58 24.06 31.04
C ALA A 605 15.93 25.45 31.04
N VAL A 606 14.68 25.51 31.48
CA VAL A 606 13.92 26.74 31.64
C VAL A 606 14.62 27.67 32.65
N ALA A 607 15.05 27.14 33.80
CA ALA A 607 15.77 27.94 34.82
C ALA A 607 17.09 28.52 34.30
N ARG A 608 17.84 27.76 33.48
CA ARG A 608 19.03 28.27 32.80
C ARG A 608 18.71 29.37 31.81
N ARG A 609 17.64 29.23 31.04
CA ARG A 609 17.16 30.24 30.08
C ARG A 609 16.79 31.54 30.79
N ARG A 610 16.08 31.44 31.92
CA ARG A 610 15.68 32.60 32.72
C ARG A 610 16.84 33.41 33.29
N LYS A 611 18.02 32.80 33.49
CA LYS A 611 19.23 33.52 33.94
C LYS A 611 19.73 34.54 32.92
N THR A 612 19.42 34.35 31.63
CA THR A 612 19.75 35.30 30.56
C THR A 612 18.69 36.39 30.38
N GLY A 613 17.60 36.36 31.15
CA GLY A 613 16.48 37.30 31.02
C GLY A 613 15.51 37.02 29.88
N GLN A 614 15.74 35.92 29.13
CA GLN A 614 14.99 35.60 27.92
C GLN A 614 13.88 34.56 28.16
N ARG A 615 12.90 34.56 27.27
CA ARG A 615 11.78 33.58 27.23
C ARG A 615 12.22 32.26 26.58
N THR A 616 11.45 31.21 26.79
CA THR A 616 11.67 29.98 26.06
C THR A 616 11.10 30.09 24.63
N ALA A 617 11.55 29.23 23.74
CA ALA A 617 11.00 29.17 22.39
C ALA A 617 9.48 28.85 22.38
N ARG A 618 9.02 28.01 23.32
CA ARG A 618 7.60 27.67 23.45
C ARG A 618 6.76 28.86 23.94
N GLU A 619 7.24 29.62 24.90
CA GLU A 619 6.56 30.83 25.35
C GLU A 619 6.42 31.89 24.25
N ASN A 620 7.39 31.98 23.36
CA ASN A 620 7.30 32.88 22.21
C ASN A 620 6.27 32.37 21.18
N ILE A 621 6.24 31.05 20.94
CA ILE A 621 5.23 30.44 20.07
C ILE A 621 3.80 30.59 20.66
N ASP A 622 3.64 30.30 21.96
CA ASP A 622 2.36 30.42 22.65
C ASP A 622 1.84 31.87 22.67
N HIS A 623 2.75 32.85 22.65
CA HIS A 623 2.38 34.26 22.57
C HIS A 623 2.04 34.68 21.12
N LEU A 624 2.73 34.13 20.12
CA LEU A 624 2.50 34.45 18.71
C LEU A 624 1.21 33.85 18.20
N CYS A 625 0.96 32.59 18.51
CA CYS A 625 -0.15 31.84 17.95
C CYS A 625 -1.41 31.98 18.78
N ASP A 626 -2.55 31.93 18.12
CA ASP A 626 -3.85 31.83 18.80
C ASP A 626 -3.88 30.58 19.69
N ALA A 627 -4.50 30.69 20.86
CA ALA A 627 -4.50 29.63 21.86
C ALA A 627 -5.01 28.29 21.29
N GLY A 628 -4.18 27.24 21.41
CA GLY A 628 -4.51 25.89 20.94
C GLY A 628 -4.44 25.68 19.42
N SER A 629 -4.01 26.67 18.64
CA SER A 629 -3.93 26.58 17.18
C SER A 629 -2.62 25.95 16.68
N PHE A 630 -1.57 25.96 17.48
CA PHE A 630 -0.25 25.50 17.05
C PHE A 630 -0.17 23.97 16.98
N ILE A 631 0.13 23.47 15.81
CA ILE A 631 0.37 22.04 15.55
C ILE A 631 1.85 21.84 15.26
N GLU A 632 2.57 21.23 16.22
CA GLU A 632 4.01 20.98 16.10
C GLU A 632 4.31 19.82 15.16
N TYR A 633 5.27 20.01 14.27
CA TYR A 633 5.82 18.98 13.38
C TYR A 633 7.19 18.52 13.84
N GLY A 634 7.41 17.19 13.85
CA GLY A 634 8.70 16.60 14.19
C GLY A 634 9.12 16.81 15.66
N ALA A 635 8.18 16.91 16.60
CA ALA A 635 8.44 17.04 18.04
C ALA A 635 9.33 15.92 18.61
N LEU A 636 9.29 14.71 18.02
CA LEU A 636 10.02 13.53 18.46
C LEU A 636 11.45 13.43 17.89
N ALA A 637 11.87 14.36 17.03
CA ALA A 637 13.24 14.42 16.53
C ALA A 637 14.24 14.63 17.67
N ILE A 638 15.41 14.05 17.53
CA ILE A 638 16.53 14.16 18.48
C ILE A 638 17.82 14.45 17.71
N ALA A 639 18.86 14.92 18.39
CA ALA A 639 20.13 15.16 17.73
C ALA A 639 20.73 13.88 17.12
N ALA A 640 21.32 14.00 15.94
CA ALA A 640 21.94 12.92 15.17
C ALA A 640 23.28 12.45 15.80
N GLN A 641 23.24 12.03 17.07
CA GLN A 641 24.41 11.70 17.88
C GLN A 641 24.38 10.30 18.51
N ARG A 642 23.59 9.37 17.93
CA ARG A 642 23.38 8.01 18.48
C ARG A 642 24.65 7.18 18.60
N GLN A 643 25.67 7.47 17.80
CA GLN A 643 26.98 6.81 17.92
C GLN A 643 27.82 7.28 19.13
N ARG A 644 27.44 8.41 19.75
CA ARG A 644 28.17 9.02 20.86
C ARG A 644 27.42 9.04 22.19
N ARG A 645 26.05 8.97 22.10
CA ARG A 645 25.18 9.17 23.27
C ARG A 645 24.09 8.14 23.26
N ALA A 646 23.66 7.70 24.44
CA ALA A 646 22.53 6.80 24.60
C ALA A 646 21.22 7.44 24.10
N LEU A 647 20.33 6.62 23.58
CA LEU A 647 19.06 7.09 23.04
C LEU A 647 18.22 7.86 24.08
N ASP A 648 18.11 7.32 25.30
CA ASP A 648 17.33 7.95 26.38
C ASP A 648 17.90 9.30 26.79
N ASP A 649 19.22 9.45 26.76
CA ASP A 649 19.88 10.74 27.02
C ASP A 649 19.57 11.76 25.90
N LEU A 650 19.63 11.32 24.63
CA LEU A 650 19.26 12.18 23.50
C LEU A 650 17.79 12.59 23.56
N ILE A 651 16.89 11.68 23.88
CA ILE A 651 15.46 11.95 24.05
C ILE A 651 15.21 13.07 25.07
N ARG A 652 15.88 13.00 26.22
CA ARG A 652 15.68 13.96 27.32
C ARG A 652 16.38 15.29 27.10
N SER A 653 17.56 15.28 26.49
CA SER A 653 18.43 16.46 26.41
C SER A 653 18.39 17.19 25.07
N THR A 654 17.84 16.55 24.01
CA THR A 654 17.81 17.14 22.66
C THR A 654 16.42 17.07 22.03
N PRO A 655 15.34 17.44 22.74
CA PRO A 655 13.99 17.40 22.19
C PRO A 655 13.88 18.26 20.93
N ALA A 656 13.10 17.79 19.97
CA ALA A 656 12.82 18.44 18.69
C ALA A 656 14.10 18.79 17.89
N ASP A 657 15.26 18.22 18.24
CA ASP A 657 16.59 18.54 17.72
C ASP A 657 16.92 20.05 17.75
N GLY A 658 16.44 20.76 18.78
CA GLY A 658 16.74 22.16 19.01
C GLY A 658 16.04 23.17 18.10
N ILE A 659 15.02 22.75 17.37
CA ILE A 659 14.13 23.62 16.62
C ILE A 659 12.68 23.13 16.72
N ILE A 660 11.78 24.02 17.11
CA ILE A 660 10.33 23.78 17.11
C ILE A 660 9.78 24.29 15.80
N THR A 661 9.08 23.44 15.07
CA THR A 661 8.49 23.75 13.77
C THR A 661 7.02 23.35 13.76
N GLY A 662 6.16 24.17 13.17
CA GLY A 662 4.73 23.84 13.11
C GLY A 662 3.92 24.93 12.43
N ILE A 663 2.64 24.71 12.35
CA ILE A 663 1.67 25.64 11.79
C ILE A 663 0.73 26.09 12.92
N GLY A 664 0.55 27.40 13.02
CA GLY A 664 -0.44 28.00 13.93
C GLY A 664 -1.21 29.11 13.21
N THR A 665 -2.29 29.56 13.82
CA THR A 665 -2.96 30.78 13.39
C THR A 665 -2.46 31.98 14.19
N VAL A 666 -2.36 33.11 13.50
CA VAL A 666 -2.00 34.42 14.11
C VAL A 666 -3.11 35.37 13.79
N ASN A 667 -3.71 36.01 14.80
CA ASN A 667 -4.82 36.93 14.69
C ASN A 667 -6.07 36.30 14.03
N GLY A 668 -6.35 35.03 14.29
CA GLY A 668 -7.49 34.30 13.70
C GLY A 668 -8.85 34.92 14.02
N SER A 669 -8.96 35.75 15.08
CA SER A 669 -10.17 36.53 15.34
C SER A 669 -10.44 37.65 14.33
N HIS A 670 -9.44 38.03 13.54
CA HIS A 670 -9.49 39.13 12.57
C HIS A 670 -9.42 38.66 11.12
N PHE A 671 -8.99 37.43 10.86
CA PHE A 671 -8.78 36.88 9.52
C PHE A 671 -9.45 35.50 9.38
N PRO A 672 -9.90 35.11 8.18
CA PRO A 672 -10.33 33.75 7.93
C PRO A 672 -9.21 32.74 8.23
N ASP A 673 -9.56 31.54 8.67
CA ASP A 673 -8.61 30.47 9.05
C ASP A 673 -7.48 30.26 8.03
N GLN A 674 -7.81 30.24 6.75
CA GLN A 674 -6.82 30.05 5.69
C GLN A 674 -5.80 31.20 5.59
N ASP A 675 -6.20 32.42 5.93
CA ASP A 675 -5.37 33.62 5.84
C ASP A 675 -4.62 33.91 7.13
N ALA A 676 -5.11 33.37 8.27
CA ALA A 676 -4.49 33.47 9.58
C ALA A 676 -3.34 32.46 9.80
N ARG A 677 -3.23 31.41 8.98
CA ARG A 677 -2.21 30.37 9.14
C ARG A 677 -0.83 30.87 8.78
N CYS A 678 0.14 30.55 9.63
CA CYS A 678 1.55 30.77 9.35
C CYS A 678 2.41 29.56 9.74
N MET A 679 3.52 29.37 9.07
CA MET A 679 4.59 28.45 9.44
C MET A 679 5.47 29.13 10.49
N VAL A 680 5.63 28.48 11.63
CA VAL A 680 6.48 28.97 12.72
C VAL A 680 7.70 28.07 12.87
N LEU A 681 8.87 28.69 12.93
CA LEU A 681 10.17 28.07 13.12
C LEU A 681 10.84 28.74 14.33
N ALA A 682 11.10 28.04 15.42
CA ALA A 682 11.69 28.62 16.61
C ALA A 682 12.87 27.79 17.10
N TYR A 683 14.07 28.36 17.04
CA TYR A 683 15.24 27.74 17.62
C TYR A 683 15.17 27.72 19.15
N ASP A 684 15.37 26.54 19.75
CA ASP A 684 15.44 26.37 21.21
C ASP A 684 16.91 26.42 21.65
N TYR A 685 17.33 27.59 22.14
CA TYR A 685 18.70 27.82 22.64
C TYR A 685 19.04 26.88 23.80
N THR A 686 18.07 26.36 24.55
CA THR A 686 18.29 25.42 25.66
C THR A 686 18.79 24.05 25.18
N VAL A 687 18.62 23.77 23.90
CA VAL A 687 19.04 22.51 23.24
C VAL A 687 20.30 22.80 22.41
N LEU A 688 21.47 22.36 22.90
CA LEU A 688 22.73 22.46 22.19
C LEU A 688 23.02 23.90 21.66
N ALA A 689 22.63 24.92 22.44
CA ALA A 689 22.77 26.34 22.14
C ALA A 689 22.15 26.76 20.78
N GLY A 690 21.02 26.18 20.41
CA GLY A 690 20.30 26.47 19.15
C GLY A 690 21.10 26.14 17.89
N THR A 691 22.09 25.24 17.97
CA THR A 691 22.93 24.90 16.81
C THR A 691 22.18 24.00 15.82
N GLN A 692 22.45 24.21 14.53
CA GLN A 692 21.84 23.49 13.43
C GLN A 692 22.49 22.12 13.25
N GLY A 693 21.70 21.05 13.40
CA GLY A 693 22.10 19.66 13.21
C GLY A 693 21.39 19.00 12.04
N THR A 694 21.71 17.73 11.79
CA THR A 694 21.20 16.98 10.65
C THR A 694 19.65 16.89 10.63
N PHE A 695 19.04 16.55 11.75
CA PHE A 695 17.56 16.45 11.80
C PHE A 695 16.90 17.82 11.99
N ASN A 696 17.59 18.78 12.60
CA ASN A 696 17.20 20.16 12.62
C ASN A 696 17.01 20.71 11.19
N HIS A 697 18.00 20.54 10.32
CA HIS A 697 17.91 20.91 8.91
C HIS A 697 16.74 20.20 8.20
N LYS A 698 16.60 18.88 8.36
CA LYS A 698 15.50 18.13 7.72
C LYS A 698 14.11 18.61 8.14
N LYS A 699 13.95 18.97 9.42
CA LYS A 699 12.69 19.57 9.90
C LYS A 699 12.45 20.91 9.26
N THR A 700 13.45 21.77 9.24
CA THR A 700 13.39 23.10 8.65
C THR A 700 13.10 23.01 7.15
N ASP A 701 13.81 22.14 6.42
CA ASP A 701 13.60 21.91 4.99
C ASP A 701 12.14 21.52 4.71
N ARG A 702 11.61 20.56 5.47
CA ARG A 702 10.22 20.13 5.32
C ARG A 702 9.20 21.22 5.64
N ALA A 703 9.44 22.01 6.68
CA ALA A 703 8.58 23.12 7.06
C ALA A 703 8.57 24.21 5.96
N LEU A 704 9.74 24.55 5.41
CA LEU A 704 9.85 25.55 4.35
C LEU A 704 9.24 25.05 3.02
N GLU A 705 9.36 23.77 2.69
CA GLU A 705 8.66 23.15 1.55
C GLU A 705 7.14 23.25 1.70
N LEU A 706 6.60 22.97 2.90
CA LEU A 706 5.18 23.12 3.18
C LEU A 706 4.73 24.58 3.10
N ALA A 707 5.54 25.51 3.65
CA ALA A 707 5.25 26.93 3.55
C ALA A 707 5.18 27.39 2.09
N GLN A 708 6.11 26.93 1.24
CA GLN A 708 6.09 27.19 -0.20
C GLN A 708 4.85 26.60 -0.89
N GLN A 709 4.56 25.33 -0.60
CA GLN A 709 3.44 24.60 -1.25
C GLN A 709 2.09 25.20 -0.87
N TRP A 710 1.91 25.54 0.39
CA TRP A 710 0.63 26.02 0.92
C TRP A 710 0.56 27.57 0.97
N LYS A 711 1.64 28.25 0.54
CA LYS A 711 1.77 29.72 0.53
C LYS A 711 1.52 30.32 1.91
N LEU A 712 2.16 29.72 2.94
CA LEU A 712 2.05 30.21 4.31
C LEU A 712 3.11 31.26 4.58
N PRO A 713 2.77 32.42 5.20
CA PRO A 713 3.74 33.29 5.81
C PRO A 713 4.66 32.54 6.77
N VAL A 714 5.90 32.94 6.91
CA VAL A 714 6.89 32.29 7.79
C VAL A 714 7.32 33.26 8.89
N VAL A 715 7.24 32.80 10.14
CA VAL A 715 7.85 33.48 11.29
C VAL A 715 8.98 32.62 11.83
N LEU A 716 10.19 33.19 11.80
CA LEU A 716 11.43 32.55 12.26
C LEU A 716 11.93 33.24 13.52
N PHE A 717 11.90 32.55 14.65
CA PHE A 717 12.66 32.96 15.85
C PHE A 717 14.10 32.45 15.70
N ALA A 718 15.00 33.33 15.29
CA ALA A 718 16.37 33.00 14.95
C ALA A 718 17.30 33.22 16.17
N GLU A 719 17.81 32.14 16.72
CA GLU A 719 18.76 32.17 17.81
C GLU A 719 19.73 30.99 17.73
N GLY A 720 21.01 31.17 18.06
CA GLY A 720 21.96 30.06 18.16
C GLY A 720 23.25 30.25 17.39
N GLY A 721 24.10 29.25 17.46
CA GLY A 721 25.50 29.28 17.06
C GLY A 721 25.85 28.77 15.67
N GLY A 722 24.86 28.53 14.78
CA GLY A 722 25.13 27.96 13.46
C GLY A 722 25.30 26.43 13.44
N GLY A 723 26.08 25.89 12.52
CA GLY A 723 26.22 24.46 12.31
C GLY A 723 26.76 23.68 13.51
N ARG A 724 26.22 22.50 13.79
CA ARG A 724 26.59 21.63 14.89
C ARG A 724 27.72 20.67 14.48
N PRO A 725 28.92 20.72 15.10
CA PRO A 725 30.05 19.87 14.71
C PRO A 725 29.97 18.43 15.25
N GLY A 726 29.02 18.12 16.14
CA GLY A 726 28.98 16.85 16.89
C GLY A 726 28.09 15.74 16.31
N ASP A 727 27.38 16.00 15.27
CA ASP A 727 26.46 15.00 14.66
C ASP A 727 27.23 13.88 13.96
N THR A 728 26.84 12.63 14.23
CA THR A 728 27.50 11.39 13.74
C THR A 728 26.73 10.65 12.67
N GLU A 729 25.44 10.95 12.49
CA GLU A 729 24.55 10.30 11.51
C GLU A 729 24.35 11.21 10.30
N LYS A 730 25.45 11.58 9.64
CA LYS A 730 25.40 12.42 8.44
C LYS A 730 25.02 11.57 7.22
N LEU A 731 24.06 12.06 6.44
CA LEU A 731 23.76 11.55 5.12
C LEU A 731 24.52 12.42 4.10
N GLY A 732 25.39 11.78 3.29
CA GLY A 732 26.15 12.47 2.25
C GLY A 732 27.65 12.58 2.53
N VAL A 733 28.43 12.81 1.45
CA VAL A 733 29.90 12.73 1.46
C VAL A 733 30.54 14.06 1.84
N SER A 734 29.91 15.22 1.57
CA SER A 734 30.56 16.52 1.66
C SER A 734 29.97 17.46 2.71
N GLY A 735 28.83 17.19 3.30
CA GLY A 735 28.13 18.11 4.20
C GLY A 735 27.67 19.42 3.55
N LEU A 736 27.73 19.50 2.22
CA LEU A 736 27.21 20.62 1.43
C LEU A 736 25.75 20.43 1.01
N ASP A 737 25.16 19.27 1.27
CA ASP A 737 23.77 18.94 0.99
C ASP A 737 22.87 19.52 2.10
N CYS A 738 22.78 20.85 2.13
CA CYS A 738 21.90 21.57 3.04
C CYS A 738 20.99 22.49 2.23
N PRO A 739 19.80 22.01 1.81
CA PRO A 739 18.87 22.78 0.99
C PRO A 739 18.14 23.89 1.77
N THR A 740 18.26 23.96 3.08
CA THR A 740 17.53 24.89 3.98
C THR A 740 17.58 26.33 3.47
N PHE A 741 18.77 26.82 3.11
CA PHE A 741 18.95 28.19 2.62
C PHE A 741 18.27 28.42 1.27
N ILE A 742 18.30 27.41 0.38
CA ILE A 742 17.61 27.43 -0.91
C ILE A 742 16.11 27.46 -0.72
N HIS A 743 15.59 26.62 0.18
CA HIS A 743 14.14 26.59 0.47
C HIS A 743 13.67 27.91 1.07
N PHE A 744 14.44 28.49 1.99
CA PHE A 744 14.08 29.78 2.56
C PHE A 744 14.11 30.91 1.51
N ALA A 745 15.16 30.95 0.69
CA ALA A 745 15.29 31.95 -0.37
C ALA A 745 14.16 31.84 -1.43
N ARG A 746 13.62 30.64 -1.68
CA ARG A 746 12.49 30.44 -2.61
C ARG A 746 11.17 31.03 -2.12
N LEU A 747 11.06 31.35 -0.84
CA LEU A 747 9.88 32.00 -0.27
C LEU A 747 9.84 33.49 -0.56
N SER A 748 11.00 34.13 -0.87
CA SER A 748 11.11 35.54 -1.16
C SER A 748 10.20 35.94 -2.34
N GLY A 749 9.33 36.92 -2.09
CA GLY A 749 8.33 37.37 -3.04
C GLY A 749 7.14 36.42 -3.24
N LEU A 750 7.13 35.24 -2.57
CA LEU A 750 6.02 34.30 -2.62
C LEU A 750 5.09 34.46 -1.40
N VAL A 751 5.67 34.58 -0.22
CA VAL A 751 4.99 34.76 1.06
C VAL A 751 5.80 35.71 1.95
N PRO A 752 5.17 36.44 2.89
CA PRO A 752 5.90 37.23 3.87
C PRO A 752 6.76 36.35 4.75
N THR A 753 8.01 36.77 4.98
CA THR A 753 8.95 36.10 5.89
C THR A 753 9.43 37.09 6.95
N ILE A 754 9.22 36.75 8.22
CA ILE A 754 9.55 37.59 9.37
C ILE A 754 10.58 36.87 10.23
N GLY A 755 11.72 37.52 10.48
CA GLY A 755 12.73 37.05 11.37
C GLY A 755 12.70 37.79 12.70
N ILE A 756 12.58 37.10 13.82
CA ILE A 756 12.62 37.66 15.16
C ILE A 756 13.92 37.16 15.81
N VAL A 757 14.73 38.07 16.32
CA VAL A 757 15.96 37.72 17.00
C VAL A 757 16.03 38.35 18.38
N SER A 758 16.29 37.50 19.39
CA SER A 758 16.59 37.89 20.78
C SER A 758 17.83 37.12 21.24
N GLY A 759 18.82 37.83 21.72
CA GLY A 759 20.11 37.24 22.11
C GLY A 759 21.02 36.93 20.91
N ARG A 760 21.73 35.81 20.95
CA ARG A 760 22.85 35.50 20.04
C ARG A 760 22.39 34.76 18.79
N CYS A 761 22.69 35.34 17.63
CA CYS A 761 22.36 34.73 16.33
C CYS A 761 23.59 34.75 15.41
N PHE A 762 24.23 33.59 15.22
CA PHE A 762 25.49 33.49 14.46
C PHE A 762 25.44 32.48 13.33
N ALA A 763 26.32 32.68 12.36
CA ALA A 763 26.56 31.77 11.23
C ALA A 763 25.27 31.34 10.48
N GLY A 764 24.95 30.05 10.38
CA GLY A 764 23.77 29.56 9.66
C GLY A 764 22.44 30.13 10.15
N ASN A 765 22.28 30.36 11.45
CA ASN A 765 21.12 31.02 12.02
C ASN A 765 21.00 32.48 11.55
N ALA A 766 22.12 33.21 11.53
CA ALA A 766 22.16 34.59 11.01
C ALA A 766 21.93 34.64 9.49
N ALA A 767 22.40 33.63 8.75
CA ALA A 767 22.15 33.53 7.31
C ALA A 767 20.66 33.33 7.00
N LEU A 768 19.95 32.47 7.76
CA LEU A 768 18.48 32.30 7.61
C LEU A 768 17.74 33.59 8.00
N LEU A 769 18.13 34.21 9.11
CA LEU A 769 17.58 35.50 9.54
C LEU A 769 17.70 36.57 8.43
N GLY A 770 18.89 36.66 7.80
CA GLY A 770 19.16 37.60 6.72
C GLY A 770 18.40 37.34 5.43
N CYS A 771 17.72 36.21 5.30
CA CYS A 771 16.79 35.90 4.19
C CYS A 771 15.34 36.37 4.44
N ALA A 772 15.04 36.86 5.67
CA ALA A 772 13.69 37.35 6.00
C ALA A 772 13.40 38.71 5.34
N ASP A 773 12.14 38.96 5.00
CA ASP A 773 11.70 40.28 4.45
C ASP A 773 11.70 41.36 5.51
N VAL A 774 11.45 41.00 6.77
CA VAL A 774 11.45 41.90 7.91
C VAL A 774 12.22 41.28 9.08
N ILE A 775 13.16 42.02 9.66
CA ILE A 775 13.93 41.59 10.82
C ILE A 775 13.56 42.45 12.03
N ILE A 776 13.02 41.79 13.07
CA ILE A 776 12.70 42.40 14.37
C ILE A 776 13.76 41.94 15.38
N ALA A 777 14.42 42.85 16.03
CA ALA A 777 15.50 42.54 16.99
C ALA A 777 15.25 43.16 18.35
N THR A 778 15.56 42.45 19.43
CA THR A 778 15.62 43.00 20.78
C THR A 778 16.95 43.77 20.99
N ARG A 779 17.00 44.71 21.95
CA ARG A 779 18.17 45.55 22.15
C ARG A 779 19.45 44.81 22.57
N ASP A 780 19.32 43.62 23.12
CA ASP A 780 20.42 42.73 23.52
C ASP A 780 20.85 41.75 22.42
N ALA A 781 20.18 41.78 21.24
CA ALA A 781 20.52 40.89 20.15
C ALA A 781 21.89 41.14 19.53
N THR A 782 22.53 40.08 19.11
CA THR A 782 23.79 40.12 18.34
C THR A 782 23.65 39.27 17.08
N ILE A 783 23.98 39.83 15.92
CA ILE A 783 23.79 39.17 14.60
C ILE A 783 25.12 39.19 13.86
N GLY A 784 25.67 38.00 13.57
CA GLY A 784 26.95 37.89 12.87
C GLY A 784 27.11 36.64 12.06
N MET A 785 27.71 36.75 10.87
CA MET A 785 27.99 35.57 10.01
C MET A 785 29.09 34.66 10.58
N GLY A 786 29.87 35.10 11.51
CA GLY A 786 30.85 34.34 12.26
C GLY A 786 30.71 34.59 13.76
N GLY A 787 30.69 33.53 14.57
CA GLY A 787 30.73 33.67 16.02
C GLY A 787 32.16 33.90 16.56
N PRO A 788 32.30 34.22 17.86
CA PRO A 788 33.59 34.49 18.48
C PRO A 788 34.68 33.45 18.20
N ALA A 789 34.31 32.15 18.28
CA ALA A 789 35.27 31.06 18.02
C ALA A 789 35.80 31.03 16.58
N MET A 790 34.99 31.46 15.59
CA MET A 790 35.43 31.55 14.20
C MET A 790 36.39 32.75 14.00
N ILE A 791 36.12 33.85 14.66
CA ILE A 791 36.96 35.06 14.61
C ILE A 791 38.31 34.75 15.24
N GLU A 792 38.35 34.14 16.42
CA GLU A 792 39.54 33.70 17.11
C GLU A 792 40.34 32.68 16.30
N GLY A 793 39.65 31.62 15.76
CA GLY A 793 40.27 30.60 14.90
C GLY A 793 40.84 31.17 13.59
N GLY A 794 40.29 32.27 13.09
CA GLY A 794 40.80 33.04 11.95
C GLY A 794 41.97 34.00 12.30
N GLY A 795 42.38 34.07 13.55
CA GLY A 795 43.48 34.96 13.99
C GLY A 795 43.11 36.45 14.00
N LEU A 796 41.80 36.77 14.05
CA LEU A 796 41.29 38.14 13.94
C LEU A 796 41.02 38.80 15.30
N GLY A 797 41.39 38.13 16.39
CA GLY A 797 41.23 38.61 17.77
C GLY A 797 40.28 37.75 18.59
N VAL A 798 40.19 38.06 19.89
CA VAL A 798 39.27 37.41 20.85
C VAL A 798 38.21 38.42 21.23
N TYR A 799 36.97 38.06 21.04
CA TYR A 799 35.82 38.92 21.28
C TYR A 799 34.77 38.18 22.13
N ALA A 800 34.09 38.91 23.01
CA ALA A 800 32.90 38.39 23.68
C ALA A 800 31.75 38.26 22.67
N PRO A 801 30.82 37.34 22.87
CA PRO A 801 29.67 37.17 21.95
C PRO A 801 28.88 38.48 21.75
N GLU A 802 28.78 39.31 22.76
CA GLU A 802 28.07 40.59 22.76
C GLU A 802 28.81 41.68 21.94
N GLU A 803 30.05 41.48 21.61
CA GLU A 803 30.88 42.39 20.80
C GLU A 803 30.77 42.04 19.29
N VAL A 804 30.20 40.88 18.95
CA VAL A 804 30.12 40.41 17.57
C VAL A 804 28.76 40.77 16.97
N GLY A 805 28.72 41.81 16.14
CA GLY A 805 27.50 42.26 15.47
C GLY A 805 26.40 42.73 16.41
N PRO A 806 26.67 43.58 17.39
CA PRO A 806 25.67 44.10 18.32
C PRO A 806 24.67 45.00 17.58
N VAL A 807 23.46 45.15 18.13
CA VAL A 807 22.40 46.01 17.61
C VAL A 807 22.86 47.43 17.31
N SER A 808 23.76 47.98 18.14
CA SER A 808 24.32 49.31 17.90
C SER A 808 25.09 49.47 16.58
N VAL A 809 25.52 48.37 15.98
CA VAL A 809 26.14 48.30 14.66
C VAL A 809 25.15 47.89 13.61
N GLN A 810 24.33 46.84 13.88
CA GLN A 810 23.47 46.23 12.89
C GLN A 810 22.22 47.07 12.52
N ALA A 811 21.69 47.83 13.48
CA ALA A 811 20.53 48.69 13.21
C ALA A 811 20.91 49.89 12.30
N PRO A 812 22.01 50.66 12.57
CA PRO A 812 22.42 51.69 11.63
C PRO A 812 22.82 51.20 10.26
N ASN A 813 23.29 49.93 10.16
CA ASN A 813 23.67 49.33 8.90
C ASN A 813 22.46 48.82 8.10
N GLY A 814 21.22 48.92 8.63
CA GLY A 814 19.98 48.49 7.94
C GLY A 814 19.79 47.00 7.93
N VAL A 815 20.39 46.22 8.81
CA VAL A 815 20.17 44.78 8.98
C VAL A 815 18.90 44.55 9.79
N ILE A 816 18.51 45.47 10.64
CA ILE A 816 17.36 45.41 11.54
C ILE A 816 16.34 46.44 11.08
N ASP A 817 15.11 45.97 10.79
CA ASP A 817 13.99 46.83 10.37
C ASP A 817 13.24 47.43 11.57
N VAL A 818 13.05 46.61 12.61
CA VAL A 818 12.33 47.01 13.82
C VAL A 818 13.14 46.66 15.06
N LEU A 819 13.44 47.68 15.89
CA LEU A 819 14.13 47.51 17.14
C LEU A 819 13.12 47.61 18.30
N VAL A 820 13.11 46.61 19.18
CA VAL A 820 12.21 46.50 20.31
C VAL A 820 12.94 46.28 21.62
N ASP A 821 12.25 46.48 22.73
CA ASP A 821 12.89 46.37 24.07
C ASP A 821 13.02 44.90 24.53
N ASP A 822 12.05 44.06 24.26
CA ASP A 822 12.04 42.66 24.67
C ASP A 822 11.27 41.73 23.68
N GLU A 823 11.24 40.43 24.00
CA GLU A 823 10.60 39.41 23.17
C GLU A 823 9.06 39.54 23.15
N THR A 824 8.47 40.18 24.17
CA THR A 824 7.03 40.40 24.23
C THR A 824 6.62 41.46 23.21
N GLU A 825 7.39 42.52 23.10
CA GLU A 825 7.19 43.56 22.09
C GLU A 825 7.53 43.07 20.68
N ALA A 826 8.50 42.14 20.57
CA ALA A 826 8.89 41.56 19.26
C ALA A 826 7.78 40.72 18.63
N VAL A 827 7.03 40.00 19.42
CA VAL A 827 5.89 39.18 18.97
C VAL A 827 4.69 40.06 18.67
#